data_cda85548c2068691e28862955c5d0135
#
_entry.id   cda85548c2068691e28862955c5d0135
#
_cell.length_a   1.000
_cell.length_b   1.000
_cell.length_c   1.000
_cell.angle_alpha   90.00
_cell.angle_beta   90.00
_cell.angle_gamma   90.00
#
_symmetry.space_group_name_H-M   'P 1'
#
loop_
_entity.id
_entity.type
_entity.pdbx_description
1 polymer ?
#
loop_
_entity_poly.entity_id
_entity_poly.type
_entity_poly.pdbx_seq_one_letter_code
_entity_poly.pdbx_strand_id
1 'polypeptide(L)'
;MPTCLERLRVDPNADIRPSARGYLPCAQRLYVEEDGTDLAAFGWIEERDVSETRKIAAILVSDVVGYSRLAGADEDRILARLRALRSDLIDPTIAVHHGRVVKRTGDGALVEFRSVVDAVRCAIEVQNGMVERNAGLPPDRRIDFRIGIHLGDVVEEGDGDLMGYGVNIAARLEGICEPGSICLSEQAYWQVKARLDLAINDRGAVQLKNIADPVRVFSLQVGVPAQAKPAAPVEPARRDKPSPQLALPDKPSIAVLAFQNMSGDPEQEYFADGITEDVITDLSKVGGLLVIARNSSFAYKGKAVDVRRVASELGVRSVLEGSIRRAGNRVRITAQLIDAETGGHLWAERFDRELSDVFAVQDEVTRRIVDALMIKLSPSEAAMLGAVKTTSSKAHDFFLLGREALWGTIRNREVFDRSTSLFAQAIAHDSSYGEPYAGLAMAEVLNWQFRWTEGWSESLEKAERHVDLALQKRPQVAFVHYVASVFYLWKKDLDRSAAEADAALNLNPNYAQAHNSRGIVNIYGGQPLAAIPHIEQAIRLDPALKQLYIHFLGSAYLVAGKFEAASALFRERIQLAPKTDLSRAFLAVALGHLDEAEEAGRVWRELMEINPKYSFAEHVGRLPFRDQADIDHLSEGLSKVGLPV
;
A
#
# COMPACT_ATOMS: atom_id res chain seq x y z
N MET A 1 1.14 -48.09 -27.06
CA MET A 1 0.94 -47.98 -25.61
C MET A 1 -0.11 -46.92 -25.38
N PRO A 2 -1.35 -47.26 -25.04
CA PRO A 2 -2.36 -46.27 -24.66
C PRO A 2 -2.24 -45.98 -23.15
N THR A 3 -2.46 -44.74 -22.81
CA THR A 3 -2.30 -44.10 -21.51
C THR A 3 -3.30 -44.58 -20.47
N CYS A 4 -2.85 -44.71 -19.24
CA CYS A 4 -3.49 -45.29 -18.05
C CYS A 4 -4.63 -44.43 -17.43
N LEU A 5 -5.50 -43.79 -18.21
CA LEU A 5 -6.51 -42.83 -17.71
C LEU A 5 -7.98 -43.18 -18.02
N GLU A 6 -8.27 -44.35 -18.59
CA GLU A 6 -9.63 -44.68 -19.07
C GLU A 6 -10.47 -45.63 -18.19
N ARG A 7 -10.11 -45.90 -16.93
CA ARG A 7 -10.92 -46.76 -16.05
C ARG A 7 -11.14 -46.22 -14.64
N LEU A 8 -11.76 -45.06 -14.51
CA LEU A 8 -12.29 -44.58 -13.24
C LEU A 8 -13.82 -44.48 -13.32
N ARG A 9 -14.52 -45.36 -12.63
CA ARG A 9 -15.99 -45.25 -12.40
C ARG A 9 -16.22 -44.73 -10.98
N VAL A 10 -17.00 -43.67 -10.84
CA VAL A 10 -17.49 -43.10 -9.56
C VAL A 10 -18.89 -43.71 -9.31
N ASP A 11 -19.13 -44.20 -8.09
CA ASP A 11 -20.45 -44.70 -7.65
C ASP A 11 -21.32 -43.47 -7.23
N PRO A 12 -22.50 -43.26 -7.87
CA PRO A 12 -23.37 -42.12 -7.58
C PRO A 12 -24.25 -42.27 -6.33
N ASN A 13 -24.17 -43.34 -5.56
CA ASN A 13 -25.08 -43.63 -4.44
C ASN A 13 -24.43 -43.65 -3.06
N ALA A 14 -23.31 -42.96 -2.84
CA ALA A 14 -22.72 -42.86 -1.50
C ALA A 14 -23.47 -41.81 -0.65
N ASP A 15 -24.23 -42.25 0.32
CA ASP A 15 -25.00 -41.46 1.28
C ASP A 15 -24.06 -40.73 2.26
N ILE A 16 -23.94 -39.40 2.14
CA ILE A 16 -23.12 -38.54 3.01
C ILE A 16 -24.02 -37.95 4.10
N ARG A 17 -23.91 -38.45 5.34
CA ARG A 17 -24.50 -37.78 6.51
C ARG A 17 -23.49 -36.88 7.17
N PRO A 18 -23.80 -35.58 7.46
CA PRO A 18 -22.87 -34.68 8.13
C PRO A 18 -22.74 -35.02 9.61
N SER A 19 -21.51 -35.09 10.11
CA SER A 19 -21.22 -35.18 11.53
C SER A 19 -21.24 -33.80 12.19
N ALA A 20 -21.62 -33.75 13.45
CA ALA A 20 -21.91 -32.52 14.23
C ALA A 20 -20.67 -31.64 14.61
N ARG A 21 -19.58 -31.73 13.90
CA ARG A 21 -18.41 -30.87 14.08
C ARG A 21 -17.85 -30.53 12.69
N GLY A 22 -18.22 -29.43 12.19
CA GLY A 22 -17.90 -28.64 10.99
C GLY A 22 -16.57 -28.85 10.26
N TYR A 23 -16.14 -30.07 9.98
CA TYR A 23 -15.01 -30.39 9.12
C TYR A 23 -15.47 -31.33 8.02
N LEU A 24 -15.26 -30.94 6.78
CA LEU A 24 -15.43 -31.82 5.61
C LEU A 24 -14.21 -32.76 5.54
N PRO A 25 -14.38 -34.09 5.57
CA PRO A 25 -13.28 -35.00 5.32
C PRO A 25 -13.07 -35.13 3.81
N CYS A 26 -11.96 -34.64 3.32
CA CYS A 26 -11.48 -34.94 1.98
C CYS A 26 -10.78 -36.31 2.01
N ALA A 27 -11.57 -37.39 1.91
CA ALA A 27 -11.05 -38.73 1.72
C ALA A 27 -11.91 -39.46 0.65
N GLN A 28 -11.50 -39.32 -0.60
CA GLN A 28 -11.97 -40.23 -1.66
C GLN A 28 -11.20 -41.55 -1.54
N ARG A 29 -11.88 -42.64 -1.22
CA ARG A 29 -11.34 -43.99 -1.31
C ARG A 29 -11.19 -44.38 -2.79
N LEU A 30 -9.95 -44.56 -3.21
CA LEU A 30 -9.63 -45.22 -4.47
C LEU A 30 -9.63 -46.75 -4.22
N TYR A 31 -10.52 -47.50 -4.90
CA TYR A 31 -10.44 -48.97 -4.98
C TYR A 31 -9.72 -49.32 -6.28
N VAL A 32 -8.65 -50.08 -6.14
CA VAL A 32 -8.03 -50.82 -7.25
C VAL A 32 -8.35 -52.27 -7.06
N GLU A 33 -9.11 -52.86 -7.97
CA GLU A 33 -9.26 -54.33 -8.08
C GLU A 33 -8.08 -54.89 -8.87
N GLU A 34 -7.19 -55.59 -8.20
CA GLU A 34 -6.35 -56.63 -8.80
C GLU A 34 -6.29 -57.83 -7.86
N ASP A 35 -6.79 -58.93 -8.41
CA ASP A 35 -6.55 -60.31 -8.01
C ASP A 35 -6.22 -60.65 -6.54
N GLY A 36 -7.25 -60.89 -5.75
CA GLY A 36 -7.38 -61.95 -4.79
C GLY A 36 -6.25 -62.24 -3.78
N THR A 37 -5.54 -61.25 -3.26
CA THR A 37 -4.65 -61.47 -2.11
C THR A 37 -4.84 -60.34 -1.06
N ASP A 38 -5.24 -60.78 0.13
CA ASP A 38 -5.45 -59.99 1.33
C ASP A 38 -4.13 -59.30 1.74
N LEU A 39 -4.03 -57.98 1.59
CA LEU A 39 -2.97 -57.16 2.15
C LEU A 39 -3.46 -56.41 3.38
N ALA A 40 -3.69 -57.14 4.46
CA ALA A 40 -3.84 -56.61 5.80
C ALA A 40 -2.46 -56.48 6.45
N ALA A 41 -1.69 -55.42 6.13
CA ALA A 41 -0.61 -54.91 6.96
C ALA A 41 0.00 -53.64 6.29
N PHE A 42 -0.67 -52.52 6.37
CA PHE A 42 0.05 -51.23 6.30
C PHE A 42 -0.24 -50.45 7.57
N GLY A 43 0.84 -50.31 8.36
CA GLY A 43 0.81 -49.54 9.57
C GLY A 43 0.46 -48.07 9.28
N TRP A 44 -0.29 -47.49 10.19
CA TRP A 44 -0.59 -46.08 10.22
C TRP A 44 0.73 -45.28 10.26
N ILE A 45 1.07 -44.61 9.16
CA ILE A 45 2.04 -43.50 9.22
C ILE A 45 1.24 -42.35 9.82
N GLU A 46 1.53 -41.99 11.06
CA GLU A 46 1.15 -40.69 11.61
C GLU A 46 1.71 -39.62 10.66
N GLU A 47 0.85 -38.99 9.85
CA GLU A 47 1.15 -37.70 9.26
C GLU A 47 1.40 -36.73 10.43
N ARG A 48 2.65 -36.45 10.71
CA ARG A 48 3.01 -35.27 11.48
C ARG A 48 2.48 -34.10 10.66
N ASP A 49 1.56 -33.35 11.24
CA ASP A 49 1.12 -32.04 10.77
C ASP A 49 2.35 -31.11 10.74
N VAL A 50 3.06 -31.12 9.63
CA VAL A 50 4.15 -30.16 9.36
C VAL A 50 3.44 -28.89 8.91
N SER A 51 3.20 -27.98 9.83
CA SER A 51 2.66 -26.67 9.50
C SER A 51 3.74 -25.86 8.77
N GLU A 52 3.84 -26.03 7.47
CA GLU A 52 4.65 -25.18 6.61
C GLU A 52 4.08 -23.77 6.57
N THR A 53 4.81 -22.77 7.02
CA THR A 53 4.37 -21.37 6.96
C THR A 53 5.17 -20.63 5.90
N ARG A 54 4.51 -20.11 4.86
CA ARG A 54 5.12 -19.24 3.86
C ARG A 54 5.13 -17.80 4.33
N LYS A 55 6.28 -17.12 4.13
CA LYS A 55 6.44 -15.71 4.46
C LYS A 55 7.44 -15.02 3.54
N ILE A 56 7.36 -13.69 3.46
CA ILE A 56 8.39 -12.88 2.81
C ILE A 56 9.41 -12.48 3.87
N ALA A 57 10.70 -12.77 3.61
CA ALA A 57 11.79 -12.44 4.52
C ALA A 57 13.00 -11.88 3.78
N ALA A 58 13.79 -11.07 4.47
CA ALA A 58 15.12 -10.67 4.02
C ALA A 58 16.12 -11.75 4.47
N ILE A 59 16.72 -12.41 3.50
CA ILE A 59 17.65 -13.52 3.72
C ILE A 59 19.07 -13.06 3.44
N LEU A 60 19.94 -13.26 4.42
CA LEU A 60 21.38 -13.06 4.31
C LEU A 60 22.06 -14.44 4.37
N VAL A 61 22.87 -14.73 3.36
CA VAL A 61 23.77 -15.87 3.34
C VAL A 61 25.19 -15.36 3.33
N SER A 62 26.02 -15.89 4.20
CA SER A 62 27.46 -15.59 4.26
C SER A 62 28.30 -16.85 4.24
N ASP A 63 29.48 -16.76 3.65
CA ASP A 63 30.44 -17.85 3.58
C ASP A 63 31.90 -17.34 3.64
N VAL A 64 32.84 -18.16 4.14
CA VAL A 64 34.26 -17.82 4.21
C VAL A 64 34.94 -18.15 2.89
N VAL A 65 35.63 -17.18 2.32
CA VAL A 65 36.38 -17.37 1.07
C VAL A 65 37.49 -18.35 1.19
N GLY A 66 37.38 -19.48 0.47
CA GLY A 66 38.45 -20.49 0.42
C GLY A 66 38.71 -21.21 1.75
N TYR A 67 37.65 -21.42 2.54
CA TYR A 67 37.73 -22.08 3.85
C TYR A 67 38.50 -23.40 3.82
N SER A 68 38.24 -24.28 2.86
CA SER A 68 38.93 -25.58 2.74
C SER A 68 40.46 -25.43 2.57
N ARG A 69 40.93 -24.37 1.91
CA ARG A 69 42.36 -24.05 1.77
C ARG A 69 42.96 -23.56 3.09
N LEU A 70 42.22 -22.70 3.79
CA LEU A 70 42.64 -22.15 5.09
C LEU A 70 42.71 -23.26 6.16
N ALA A 71 41.69 -24.11 6.22
CA ALA A 71 41.61 -25.25 7.12
C ALA A 71 42.69 -26.31 6.82
N GLY A 72 42.96 -26.55 5.53
CA GLY A 72 44.04 -27.48 5.13
C GLY A 72 45.45 -27.03 5.53
N ALA A 73 45.65 -25.74 5.84
CA ALA A 73 46.93 -25.23 6.33
C ALA A 73 47.09 -25.33 7.86
N ASP A 74 46.01 -25.06 8.63
CA ASP A 74 45.98 -25.15 10.10
C ASP A 74 44.52 -25.12 10.58
N GLU A 75 43.89 -26.28 10.66
CA GLU A 75 42.46 -26.41 10.94
C GLU A 75 42.08 -25.90 12.33
N ASP A 76 42.81 -26.29 13.36
CA ASP A 76 42.51 -25.92 14.75
C ASP A 76 42.56 -24.40 14.95
N ARG A 77 43.57 -23.78 14.36
CA ARG A 77 43.74 -22.33 14.44
C ARG A 77 42.63 -21.56 13.70
N ILE A 78 42.26 -22.02 12.51
CA ILE A 78 41.17 -21.37 11.72
C ILE A 78 39.84 -21.54 12.40
N LEU A 79 39.53 -22.72 12.93
CA LEU A 79 38.33 -22.98 13.72
C LEU A 79 38.27 -22.12 14.98
N ALA A 80 39.37 -22.02 15.74
CA ALA A 80 39.43 -21.17 16.93
C ALA A 80 39.17 -19.70 16.57
N ARG A 81 39.81 -19.22 15.49
CA ARG A 81 39.62 -17.83 15.02
C ARG A 81 38.22 -17.57 14.52
N LEU A 82 37.60 -18.48 13.77
CA LEU A 82 36.23 -18.34 13.30
C LEU A 82 35.24 -18.33 14.47
N ARG A 83 35.45 -19.13 15.51
CA ARG A 83 34.67 -19.11 16.74
C ARG A 83 34.77 -17.75 17.45
N ALA A 84 35.97 -17.20 17.57
CA ALA A 84 36.20 -15.88 18.15
C ALA A 84 35.53 -14.79 17.32
N LEU A 85 35.59 -14.81 15.98
CA LEU A 85 34.92 -13.87 15.11
C LEU A 85 33.38 -13.94 15.26
N ARG A 86 32.84 -15.14 15.43
CA ARG A 86 31.41 -15.34 15.69
C ARG A 86 31.00 -14.72 17.02
N SER A 87 31.72 -15.02 18.12
CA SER A 87 31.37 -14.51 19.46
C SER A 87 31.56 -12.99 19.60
N ASP A 88 32.60 -12.43 18.98
CA ASP A 88 33.04 -11.06 19.27
C ASP A 88 32.59 -10.02 18.22
N LEU A 89 32.14 -10.49 17.05
CA LEU A 89 31.70 -9.60 15.97
C LEU A 89 30.35 -10.04 15.36
N ILE A 90 30.28 -11.27 14.80
CA ILE A 90 29.20 -11.63 13.89
C ILE A 90 27.86 -11.76 14.64
N ASP A 91 27.83 -12.57 15.72
CA ASP A 91 26.63 -12.84 16.48
C ASP A 91 26.09 -11.61 17.21
N PRO A 92 26.93 -10.78 17.87
CA PRO A 92 26.50 -9.52 18.44
C PRO A 92 25.93 -8.55 17.39
N THR A 93 26.56 -8.43 16.22
CA THR A 93 26.09 -7.55 15.14
C THR A 93 24.76 -8.04 14.57
N ILE A 94 24.59 -9.35 14.36
CA ILE A 94 23.30 -9.94 13.94
C ILE A 94 22.20 -9.59 14.97
N ALA A 95 22.49 -9.73 16.26
CA ALA A 95 21.53 -9.44 17.33
C ALA A 95 21.16 -7.95 17.40
N VAL A 96 22.15 -7.03 17.27
CA VAL A 96 21.91 -5.57 17.23
C VAL A 96 20.98 -5.19 16.08
N HIS A 97 21.12 -5.83 14.93
CA HIS A 97 20.27 -5.61 13.76
C HIS A 97 19.05 -6.54 13.70
N HIS A 98 18.63 -7.13 14.82
CA HIS A 98 17.42 -7.95 14.96
C HIS A 98 17.38 -9.16 13.99
N GLY A 99 18.55 -9.71 13.63
CA GLY A 99 18.65 -10.91 12.80
C GLY A 99 18.46 -12.19 13.63
N ARG A 100 17.86 -13.19 13.02
CA ARG A 100 17.75 -14.55 13.54
C ARG A 100 18.69 -15.47 12.77
N VAL A 101 19.67 -16.07 13.43
CA VAL A 101 20.48 -17.12 12.81
C VAL A 101 19.60 -18.35 12.65
N VAL A 102 19.29 -18.69 11.39
CA VAL A 102 18.47 -19.85 11.04
C VAL A 102 19.33 -21.11 11.08
N LYS A 103 20.48 -21.06 10.39
CA LYS A 103 21.35 -22.22 10.22
C LYS A 103 22.82 -21.81 10.08
N ARG A 104 23.72 -22.63 10.60
CA ARG A 104 25.16 -22.52 10.35
C ARG A 104 25.60 -23.65 9.43
N THR A 105 26.28 -23.30 8.35
CA THR A 105 26.75 -24.22 7.31
C THR A 105 28.27 -24.41 7.40
N GLY A 106 28.76 -24.88 8.57
CA GLY A 106 30.19 -25.00 8.78
C GLY A 106 30.88 -23.64 8.96
N ASP A 107 31.44 -23.07 7.92
CA ASP A 107 32.10 -21.76 7.87
C ASP A 107 31.14 -20.59 7.57
N GLY A 108 29.95 -20.85 6.99
CA GLY A 108 28.94 -19.87 6.67
C GLY A 108 27.79 -19.78 7.66
N ALA A 109 26.81 -18.92 7.33
CA ALA A 109 25.57 -18.76 8.07
C ALA A 109 24.40 -18.34 7.13
N LEU A 110 23.20 -18.85 7.45
CA LEU A 110 21.91 -18.39 6.93
C LEU A 110 21.23 -17.58 8.04
N VAL A 111 20.94 -16.33 7.76
CA VAL A 111 20.34 -15.40 8.72
C VAL A 111 19.08 -14.77 8.12
N GLU A 112 18.02 -14.76 8.91
CA GLU A 112 16.78 -14.08 8.59
C GLU A 112 16.72 -12.70 9.23
N PHE A 113 16.23 -11.71 8.50
CA PHE A 113 15.90 -10.38 9.00
C PHE A 113 14.48 -10.00 8.62
N ARG A 114 13.81 -9.25 9.48
CA ARG A 114 12.51 -8.67 9.17
C ARG A 114 12.61 -7.46 8.21
N SER A 115 13.81 -6.90 8.05
CA SER A 115 14.09 -5.72 7.23
C SER A 115 15.36 -5.95 6.39
N VAL A 116 15.25 -5.69 5.09
CA VAL A 116 16.41 -5.66 4.19
C VAL A 116 17.42 -4.60 4.63
N VAL A 117 16.97 -3.48 5.17
CA VAL A 117 17.83 -2.38 5.65
C VAL A 117 18.70 -2.88 6.81
N ASP A 118 18.12 -3.65 7.74
CA ASP A 118 18.86 -4.21 8.87
C ASP A 118 19.83 -5.31 8.40
N ALA A 119 19.42 -6.13 7.44
CA ALA A 119 20.31 -7.12 6.83
C ALA A 119 21.54 -6.47 6.18
N VAL A 120 21.34 -5.39 5.43
CA VAL A 120 22.44 -4.67 4.75
C VAL A 120 23.31 -3.92 5.75
N ARG A 121 22.75 -3.27 6.77
CA ARG A 121 23.53 -2.63 7.85
C ARG A 121 24.37 -3.64 8.60
N CYS A 122 23.78 -4.77 8.97
CA CYS A 122 24.50 -5.89 9.60
C CYS A 122 25.67 -6.35 8.73
N ALA A 123 25.43 -6.58 7.44
CA ALA A 123 26.47 -7.00 6.51
C ALA A 123 27.61 -5.99 6.38
N ILE A 124 27.31 -4.70 6.31
CA ILE A 124 28.30 -3.63 6.23
C ILE A 124 29.14 -3.58 7.51
N GLU A 125 28.49 -3.65 8.67
CA GLU A 125 29.20 -3.60 9.97
C GLU A 125 30.11 -4.81 10.15
N VAL A 126 29.64 -6.02 9.80
CA VAL A 126 30.48 -7.24 9.82
C VAL A 126 31.67 -7.09 8.87
N GLN A 127 31.48 -6.65 7.64
CA GLN A 127 32.57 -6.48 6.68
C GLN A 127 33.58 -5.40 7.11
N ASN A 128 33.13 -4.27 7.65
CA ASN A 128 34.02 -3.24 8.23
C ASN A 128 34.84 -3.80 9.40
N GLY A 129 34.20 -4.51 10.32
CA GLY A 129 34.89 -5.16 11.42
C GLY A 129 35.91 -6.23 10.96
N MET A 130 35.66 -6.86 9.82
CA MET A 130 36.61 -7.80 9.20
C MET A 130 37.81 -7.09 8.59
N VAL A 131 37.66 -5.94 7.96
CA VAL A 131 38.77 -5.10 7.46
C VAL A 131 39.72 -4.78 8.58
N GLU A 132 39.23 -4.35 9.74
CA GLU A 132 40.04 -4.03 10.91
C GLU A 132 40.78 -5.27 11.45
N ARG A 133 40.08 -6.41 11.55
CA ARG A 133 40.66 -7.66 12.09
C ARG A 133 41.63 -8.38 11.14
N ASN A 134 41.57 -8.05 9.86
CA ASN A 134 42.52 -8.52 8.85
C ASN A 134 43.71 -7.57 8.66
N ALA A 135 43.66 -6.35 9.25
CA ALA A 135 44.72 -5.37 9.14
C ALA A 135 46.08 -5.96 9.67
N GLY A 136 47.10 -5.81 8.88
CA GLY A 136 48.45 -6.34 9.21
C GLY A 136 48.63 -7.86 9.04
N LEU A 137 47.60 -8.61 8.67
CA LEU A 137 47.72 -10.04 8.39
C LEU A 137 48.15 -10.31 6.94
N PRO A 138 49.03 -11.29 6.70
CA PRO A 138 49.38 -11.70 5.34
C PRO A 138 48.14 -12.35 4.65
N PRO A 139 48.04 -12.27 3.31
CA PRO A 139 46.85 -12.68 2.54
C PRO A 139 46.40 -14.14 2.78
N ASP A 140 47.35 -15.03 3.03
CA ASP A 140 47.14 -16.47 3.31
C ASP A 140 46.52 -16.74 4.70
N ARG A 141 46.48 -15.73 5.57
CA ARG A 141 45.89 -15.80 6.92
C ARG A 141 44.65 -14.97 7.12
N ARG A 142 44.22 -14.22 6.10
CA ARG A 142 43.00 -13.42 6.16
C ARG A 142 41.76 -14.31 6.08
N ILE A 143 40.72 -13.95 6.83
CA ILE A 143 39.38 -14.51 6.70
C ILE A 143 38.52 -13.42 6.05
N ASP A 144 38.12 -13.64 4.82
CA ASP A 144 37.22 -12.74 4.09
C ASP A 144 35.90 -13.44 3.90
N PHE A 145 34.81 -12.71 4.11
CA PHE A 145 33.46 -13.20 3.88
C PHE A 145 32.92 -12.73 2.52
N ARG A 146 32.08 -13.55 1.91
CA ARG A 146 31.16 -13.17 0.85
C ARG A 146 29.78 -13.14 1.45
N ILE A 147 28.96 -12.15 1.09
CA ILE A 147 27.61 -11.99 1.63
C ILE A 147 26.63 -11.77 0.48
N GLY A 148 25.59 -12.61 0.41
CA GLY A 148 24.45 -12.47 -0.51
C GLY A 148 23.18 -12.11 0.23
N ILE A 149 22.43 -11.10 -0.22
CA ILE A 149 21.18 -10.67 0.41
C ILE A 149 20.05 -10.65 -0.63
N HIS A 150 18.94 -11.29 -0.30
CA HIS A 150 17.72 -11.31 -1.12
C HIS A 150 16.48 -11.05 -0.27
N LEU A 151 15.47 -10.41 -0.85
CA LEU A 151 14.13 -10.30 -0.31
C LEU A 151 13.20 -11.18 -1.13
N GLY A 152 12.60 -12.19 -0.53
CA GLY A 152 11.74 -13.11 -1.26
C GLY A 152 10.93 -14.04 -0.38
N ASP A 153 10.14 -14.89 -1.04
CA ASP A 153 9.28 -15.89 -0.44
C ASP A 153 10.11 -17.06 0.10
N VAL A 154 9.85 -17.44 1.33
CA VAL A 154 10.48 -18.57 2.02
C VAL A 154 9.45 -19.42 2.74
N VAL A 155 9.75 -20.70 2.90
CA VAL A 155 8.99 -21.65 3.70
C VAL A 155 9.72 -21.86 5.02
N GLU A 156 9.02 -21.65 6.14
CA GLU A 156 9.52 -21.97 7.47
C GLU A 156 9.02 -23.34 7.88
N GLU A 157 9.96 -24.23 8.17
CA GLU A 157 9.72 -25.59 8.65
C GLU A 157 9.39 -25.59 10.14
N GLY A 158 8.79 -26.67 10.63
CA GLY A 158 8.38 -26.78 12.04
C GLY A 158 9.53 -26.70 13.06
N ASP A 159 10.79 -26.91 12.64
CA ASP A 159 12.01 -26.73 13.46
C ASP A 159 12.62 -25.32 13.33
N GLY A 160 12.00 -24.45 12.55
CA GLY A 160 12.45 -23.07 12.30
C GLY A 160 13.51 -22.92 11.20
N ASP A 161 13.84 -23.99 10.46
CA ASP A 161 14.70 -23.90 9.25
C ASP A 161 13.94 -23.15 8.14
N LEU A 162 14.66 -22.50 7.25
CA LEU A 162 14.10 -21.79 6.11
C LEU A 162 14.50 -22.45 4.81
N MET A 163 13.53 -22.70 3.96
CA MET A 163 13.70 -23.26 2.64
C MET A 163 13.01 -22.42 1.56
N GLY A 164 13.20 -22.79 0.31
CA GLY A 164 12.49 -22.19 -0.82
C GLY A 164 13.36 -21.37 -1.76
N TYR A 165 12.67 -20.75 -2.72
CA TYR A 165 13.31 -20.05 -3.83
C TYR A 165 14.12 -18.83 -3.36
N GLY A 166 13.61 -18.09 -2.33
CA GLY A 166 14.29 -16.94 -1.75
C GLY A 166 15.65 -17.30 -1.10
N VAL A 167 15.71 -18.41 -0.36
CA VAL A 167 16.97 -18.90 0.23
C VAL A 167 17.97 -19.29 -0.87
N ASN A 168 17.49 -19.95 -1.93
CA ASN A 168 18.33 -20.34 -3.05
C ASN A 168 18.94 -19.14 -3.78
N ILE A 169 18.18 -18.08 -4.02
CA ILE A 169 18.71 -16.85 -4.63
C ILE A 169 19.78 -16.22 -3.75
N ALA A 170 19.52 -16.06 -2.44
CA ALA A 170 20.49 -15.48 -1.51
C ALA A 170 21.83 -16.26 -1.50
N ALA A 171 21.76 -17.60 -1.50
CA ALA A 171 22.96 -18.46 -1.57
C ALA A 171 23.70 -18.34 -2.92
N ARG A 172 22.98 -18.15 -4.03
CA ARG A 172 23.64 -17.94 -5.34
C ARG A 172 24.26 -16.55 -5.46
N LEU A 173 23.66 -15.53 -4.85
CA LEU A 173 24.24 -14.19 -4.76
C LEU A 173 25.55 -14.19 -3.96
N GLU A 174 25.57 -14.91 -2.83
CA GLU A 174 26.81 -15.13 -2.06
C GLU A 174 27.90 -15.76 -2.94
N GLY A 175 27.59 -16.84 -3.67
CA GLY A 175 28.53 -17.57 -4.48
C GLY A 175 29.18 -16.78 -5.63
N ILE A 176 28.53 -15.71 -6.12
CA ILE A 176 29.08 -14.81 -7.16
C ILE A 176 29.69 -13.52 -6.59
N CYS A 177 29.62 -13.34 -5.29
CA CYS A 177 30.14 -12.16 -4.60
C CYS A 177 31.68 -12.20 -4.52
N GLU A 178 32.30 -11.02 -4.65
CA GLU A 178 33.72 -10.88 -4.47
C GLU A 178 34.11 -10.96 -2.97
N PRO A 179 35.31 -11.39 -2.62
CA PRO A 179 35.77 -11.38 -1.23
C PRO A 179 35.65 -10.00 -0.59
N GLY A 180 35.09 -9.92 0.62
CA GLY A 180 34.88 -8.66 1.32
C GLY A 180 33.73 -7.81 0.82
N SER A 181 32.95 -8.29 -0.18
CA SER A 181 31.83 -7.57 -0.79
C SER A 181 30.48 -8.10 -0.33
N ILE A 182 29.42 -7.36 -0.64
CA ILE A 182 28.02 -7.71 -0.42
C ILE A 182 27.28 -7.66 -1.75
N CYS A 183 26.58 -8.74 -2.14
CA CYS A 183 25.73 -8.79 -3.33
C CYS A 183 24.26 -8.75 -2.94
N LEU A 184 23.50 -7.87 -3.59
CA LEU A 184 22.06 -7.69 -3.41
C LEU A 184 21.30 -8.12 -4.67
N SER A 185 20.15 -8.76 -4.50
CA SER A 185 19.18 -8.86 -5.58
C SER A 185 18.53 -7.51 -5.85
N GLU A 186 17.87 -7.36 -7.01
CA GLU A 186 17.11 -6.16 -7.37
C GLU A 186 16.04 -5.82 -6.33
N GLN A 187 15.31 -6.83 -5.81
CA GLN A 187 14.30 -6.66 -4.78
C GLN A 187 14.89 -6.09 -3.49
N ALA A 188 16.05 -6.60 -3.07
CA ALA A 188 16.77 -6.09 -1.90
C ALA A 188 17.33 -4.68 -2.16
N TYR A 189 17.91 -4.43 -3.33
CA TYR A 189 18.46 -3.14 -3.71
C TYR A 189 17.42 -2.01 -3.63
N TRP A 190 16.22 -2.21 -4.18
CA TRP A 190 15.17 -1.19 -4.16
C TRP A 190 14.71 -0.82 -2.74
N GLN A 191 14.85 -1.74 -1.77
CA GLN A 191 14.52 -1.45 -0.37
C GLN A 191 15.54 -0.55 0.33
N VAL A 192 16.80 -0.56 -0.13
CA VAL A 192 17.90 0.16 0.53
C VAL A 192 18.38 1.41 -0.20
N LYS A 193 18.15 1.50 -1.52
CA LYS A 193 18.63 2.59 -2.38
C LYS A 193 18.31 3.99 -1.86
N ALA A 194 17.12 4.19 -1.31
CA ALA A 194 16.67 5.49 -0.80
C ALA A 194 16.95 5.70 0.69
N ARG A 195 17.47 4.69 1.40
CA ARG A 195 17.59 4.67 2.86
C ARG A 195 19.02 4.59 3.36
N LEU A 196 19.93 4.15 2.52
CA LEU A 196 21.35 4.04 2.82
C LEU A 196 22.15 4.73 1.72
N ASP A 197 23.07 5.59 2.13
CA ASP A 197 24.04 6.22 1.21
C ASP A 197 25.16 5.19 0.96
N LEU A 198 25.03 4.45 -0.12
CA LEU A 198 25.88 3.31 -0.44
C LEU A 198 26.51 3.49 -1.82
N ALA A 199 27.80 3.24 -1.91
CA ALA A 199 28.50 3.11 -3.19
C ALA A 199 28.16 1.74 -3.79
N ILE A 200 27.13 1.71 -4.66
CA ILE A 200 26.59 0.49 -5.26
C ILE A 200 26.98 0.43 -6.73
N ASN A 201 27.48 -0.73 -7.16
CA ASN A 201 27.76 -1.04 -8.54
C ASN A 201 26.68 -1.98 -9.11
N ASP A 202 25.99 -1.57 -10.17
CA ASP A 202 25.02 -2.41 -10.90
C ASP A 202 25.76 -3.39 -11.80
N ARG A 203 25.68 -4.68 -11.52
CA ARG A 203 26.31 -5.75 -12.30
C ARG A 203 25.42 -6.25 -13.44
N GLY A 204 24.23 -5.69 -13.61
CA GLY A 204 23.25 -6.11 -14.61
C GLY A 204 22.54 -7.42 -14.27
N ALA A 205 21.85 -7.97 -15.27
CA ALA A 205 21.15 -9.25 -15.16
C ALA A 205 22.16 -10.41 -15.24
N VAL A 206 22.23 -11.23 -14.20
CA VAL A 206 23.17 -12.34 -14.08
C VAL A 206 22.39 -13.65 -14.03
N GLN A 207 22.77 -14.63 -14.86
CA GLN A 207 22.21 -15.98 -14.81
C GLN A 207 22.81 -16.73 -13.61
N LEU A 208 21.99 -16.97 -12.60
CA LEU A 208 22.38 -17.73 -11.41
C LEU A 208 22.17 -19.23 -11.64
N LYS A 209 23.05 -20.06 -11.11
CA LYS A 209 23.00 -21.53 -11.29
C LYS A 209 21.69 -22.09 -10.71
N ASN A 210 20.94 -22.83 -11.51
CA ASN A 210 19.64 -23.44 -11.16
C ASN A 210 18.53 -22.42 -10.79
N ILE A 211 18.63 -21.18 -11.24
CA ILE A 211 17.56 -20.16 -11.19
C ILE A 211 17.11 -19.95 -12.63
N ALA A 212 15.80 -20.08 -12.89
CA ALA A 212 15.25 -20.06 -14.25
C ALA A 212 15.45 -18.72 -14.93
N ASP A 213 15.15 -17.62 -14.24
CA ASP A 213 15.22 -16.27 -14.79
C ASP A 213 16.51 -15.55 -14.33
N PRO A 214 17.14 -14.71 -15.19
CA PRO A 214 18.26 -13.88 -14.80
C PRO A 214 17.88 -12.92 -13.68
N VAL A 215 18.71 -12.85 -12.63
CA VAL A 215 18.54 -11.93 -11.50
C VAL A 215 19.42 -10.72 -11.70
N ARG A 216 18.86 -9.51 -11.61
CA ARG A 216 19.69 -8.29 -11.59
C ARG A 216 20.39 -8.17 -10.25
N VAL A 217 21.71 -7.98 -10.32
CA VAL A 217 22.60 -8.04 -9.15
C VAL A 217 23.28 -6.69 -8.94
N PHE A 218 23.33 -6.26 -7.70
CA PHE A 218 24.00 -5.05 -7.25
C PHE A 218 25.08 -5.44 -6.24
N SER A 219 26.31 -4.90 -6.38
CA SER A 219 27.40 -5.18 -5.45
C SER A 219 27.81 -3.92 -4.70
N LEU A 220 28.09 -4.09 -3.38
CA LEU A 220 28.68 -3.08 -2.52
C LEU A 220 30.08 -3.50 -2.16
N GLN A 221 31.06 -2.61 -2.32
CA GLN A 221 32.38 -2.74 -1.73
C GLN A 221 32.42 -2.01 -0.39
N VAL A 222 32.93 -2.69 0.64
CA VAL A 222 33.04 -2.16 1.99
C VAL A 222 34.52 -1.94 2.31
N GLY A 223 34.85 -0.89 3.07
CA GLY A 223 36.24 -0.61 3.50
C GLY A 223 37.09 0.20 2.51
N VAL A 224 36.53 0.65 1.39
CA VAL A 224 37.16 1.65 0.52
C VAL A 224 36.54 3.01 0.84
N PRO A 225 37.28 4.02 1.34
CA PRO A 225 36.75 5.37 1.41
C PRO A 225 36.24 5.74 0.01
N ALA A 226 35.05 6.29 -0.09
CA ALA A 226 34.52 6.77 -1.36
C ALA A 226 35.57 7.71 -1.97
N GLN A 227 36.30 7.22 -2.99
CA GLN A 227 37.20 8.09 -3.74
C GLN A 227 36.33 9.10 -4.42
N ALA A 228 36.51 10.38 -4.04
CA ALA A 228 35.90 11.48 -4.74
C ALA A 228 36.27 11.34 -6.22
N LYS A 229 35.29 11.00 -7.03
CA LYS A 229 35.40 10.97 -8.48
C LYS A 229 35.97 12.32 -8.90
N PRO A 230 37.05 12.40 -9.70
CA PRO A 230 37.55 13.67 -10.18
C PRO A 230 36.40 14.41 -10.84
N ALA A 231 36.16 15.65 -10.43
CA ALA A 231 35.11 16.48 -10.98
C ALA A 231 35.38 16.65 -12.47
N ALA A 232 34.60 15.94 -13.30
CA ALA A 232 34.37 16.40 -14.67
C ALA A 232 33.76 17.82 -14.58
N PRO A 233 34.03 18.73 -15.54
CA PRO A 233 33.46 20.07 -15.49
C PRO A 233 31.96 19.95 -15.34
N VAL A 234 31.46 20.43 -14.22
CA VAL A 234 30.04 20.41 -13.89
C VAL A 234 29.39 21.43 -14.78
N GLU A 235 28.78 21.00 -15.90
CA GLU A 235 27.52 21.64 -16.27
C GLU A 235 26.66 21.58 -14.99
N PRO A 236 26.01 22.68 -14.57
CA PRO A 236 25.28 22.69 -13.33
C PRO A 236 24.25 21.55 -13.42
N ALA A 237 24.56 20.43 -12.74
CA ALA A 237 23.62 19.38 -12.52
C ALA A 237 22.34 20.07 -12.04
N ARG A 238 21.27 19.89 -12.81
CA ARG A 238 19.93 20.22 -12.30
C ARG A 238 19.87 19.60 -10.93
N ARG A 239 19.95 20.45 -9.91
CA ARG A 239 19.56 20.09 -8.56
C ARG A 239 18.23 19.38 -8.74
N ASP A 240 18.14 18.11 -8.36
CA ASP A 240 16.84 17.53 -8.08
C ASP A 240 16.13 18.58 -7.26
N LYS A 241 15.15 19.23 -7.88
CA LYS A 241 14.34 20.19 -7.16
C LYS A 241 13.87 19.43 -5.94
N PRO A 242 14.14 19.89 -4.72
CA PRO A 242 13.53 19.30 -3.55
C PRO A 242 12.06 19.16 -3.91
N SER A 243 11.48 17.99 -3.72
CA SER A 243 10.03 17.78 -3.93
C SER A 243 9.38 19.01 -3.35
N PRO A 244 8.55 19.77 -4.09
CA PRO A 244 8.11 21.07 -3.64
C PRO A 244 7.53 20.88 -2.25
N GLN A 245 8.24 21.43 -1.24
CA GLN A 245 7.75 21.38 0.14
C GLN A 245 6.40 22.07 0.11
N LEU A 246 5.36 21.33 0.48
CA LEU A 246 4.04 21.92 0.59
C LEU A 246 4.13 23.06 1.61
N ALA A 247 3.71 24.25 1.21
CA ALA A 247 3.73 25.40 2.10
C ALA A 247 2.96 25.07 3.38
N LEU A 248 3.55 25.40 4.53
CA LEU A 248 2.85 25.23 5.80
C LEU A 248 1.61 26.15 5.81
N PRO A 249 0.44 25.62 6.16
CA PRO A 249 -0.78 26.40 6.21
C PRO A 249 -0.73 27.42 7.37
N ASP A 250 -1.44 28.54 7.22
CA ASP A 250 -1.54 29.55 8.28
C ASP A 250 -2.29 29.03 9.51
N LYS A 251 -3.21 28.07 9.33
CA LYS A 251 -3.95 27.41 10.41
C LYS A 251 -3.23 26.17 10.95
N PRO A 252 -3.53 25.74 12.20
CA PRO A 252 -3.06 24.45 12.72
C PRO A 252 -3.28 23.32 11.73
N SER A 253 -2.32 22.41 11.65
CA SER A 253 -2.37 21.31 10.68
C SER A 253 -1.77 20.04 11.26
N ILE A 254 -2.38 18.89 10.95
CA ILE A 254 -2.02 17.60 11.51
C ILE A 254 -2.05 16.48 10.45
N ALA A 255 -1.10 15.58 10.57
CA ALA A 255 -1.16 14.24 9.96
C ALA A 255 -1.24 13.19 11.07
N VAL A 256 -2.17 12.26 10.96
CA VAL A 256 -2.32 11.13 11.89
C VAL A 256 -1.75 9.90 11.22
N LEU A 257 -0.62 9.40 11.68
CA LEU A 257 0.00 8.20 11.14
C LEU A 257 -0.77 6.94 11.57
N ALA A 258 -0.73 5.90 10.74
CA ALA A 258 -1.33 4.62 11.08
C ALA A 258 -0.79 4.11 12.42
N PHE A 259 -1.67 3.84 13.38
CA PHE A 259 -1.29 3.31 14.68
C PHE A 259 -0.73 1.90 14.54
N GLN A 260 0.33 1.61 15.26
CA GLN A 260 0.97 0.31 15.23
C GLN A 260 0.13 -0.73 15.96
N ASN A 261 -0.13 -1.86 15.32
CA ASN A 261 -0.75 -3.00 15.98
C ASN A 261 0.27 -3.71 16.90
N MET A 262 0.07 -3.60 18.19
CA MET A 262 0.89 -4.23 19.26
C MET A 262 0.19 -5.44 19.90
N SER A 263 -0.86 -5.97 19.26
CA SER A 263 -1.66 -7.08 19.80
C SER A 263 -0.97 -8.44 19.68
N GLY A 264 0.04 -8.56 18.82
CA GLY A 264 0.71 -9.84 18.50
C GLY A 264 -0.07 -10.73 17.53
N ASP A 265 -1.18 -10.26 17.03
CA ASP A 265 -2.08 -10.93 16.08
C ASP A 265 -2.22 -10.06 14.81
N PRO A 266 -1.65 -10.48 13.67
CA PRO A 266 -1.76 -9.75 12.41
C PRO A 266 -3.21 -9.56 11.92
N GLU A 267 -4.11 -10.47 12.27
CA GLU A 267 -5.52 -10.36 11.89
C GLU A 267 -6.23 -9.16 12.55
N GLN A 268 -5.61 -8.52 13.55
CA GLN A 268 -6.12 -7.31 14.19
C GLN A 268 -5.57 -6.00 13.61
N GLU A 269 -4.83 -6.07 12.50
CA GLU A 269 -4.31 -4.88 11.80
C GLU A 269 -5.43 -3.95 11.35
N TYR A 270 -6.54 -4.50 10.83
CA TYR A 270 -7.72 -3.72 10.42
C TYR A 270 -8.31 -2.90 11.56
N PHE A 271 -8.20 -3.39 12.80
CA PHE A 271 -8.72 -2.69 13.97
C PHE A 271 -7.88 -1.45 14.31
N ALA A 272 -6.55 -1.57 14.25
CA ALA A 272 -5.65 -0.43 14.46
C ALA A 272 -5.83 0.62 13.34
N ASP A 273 -5.95 0.18 12.09
CA ASP A 273 -6.23 1.03 10.94
C ASP A 273 -7.58 1.75 11.08
N GLY A 274 -8.62 1.03 11.50
CA GLY A 274 -9.95 1.57 11.69
C GLY A 274 -10.00 2.67 12.76
N ILE A 275 -9.40 2.43 13.93
CA ILE A 275 -9.29 3.44 14.99
C ILE A 275 -8.54 4.68 14.50
N THR A 276 -7.43 4.49 13.79
CA THR A 276 -6.66 5.61 13.21
C THR A 276 -7.51 6.42 12.25
N GLU A 277 -8.26 5.76 11.37
CA GLU A 277 -9.12 6.43 10.39
C GLU A 277 -10.30 7.14 11.05
N ASP A 278 -10.86 6.58 12.13
CA ASP A 278 -11.90 7.25 12.90
C ASP A 278 -11.37 8.53 13.55
N VAL A 279 -10.17 8.52 14.12
CA VAL A 279 -9.51 9.73 14.65
C VAL A 279 -9.29 10.76 13.54
N ILE A 280 -8.80 10.35 12.35
CA ILE A 280 -8.67 11.25 11.19
C ILE A 280 -10.02 11.85 10.81
N THR A 281 -11.05 11.02 10.73
CA THR A 281 -12.41 11.44 10.34
C THR A 281 -12.97 12.45 11.34
N ASP A 282 -12.79 12.22 12.63
CA ASP A 282 -13.32 13.11 13.67
C ASP A 282 -12.55 14.44 13.70
N LEU A 283 -11.23 14.41 13.64
CA LEU A 283 -10.42 15.64 13.53
C LEU A 283 -10.77 16.43 12.26
N SER A 284 -11.09 15.76 11.17
CA SER A 284 -11.44 16.38 9.88
C SER A 284 -12.71 17.23 9.93
N LYS A 285 -13.60 17.00 10.91
CA LYS A 285 -14.81 17.80 11.13
C LYS A 285 -14.52 19.19 11.70
N VAL A 286 -13.29 19.41 12.21
CA VAL A 286 -12.87 20.69 12.82
C VAL A 286 -12.39 21.64 11.72
N GLY A 287 -13.17 22.68 11.42
CA GLY A 287 -12.87 23.63 10.34
C GLY A 287 -11.64 24.49 10.59
N GLY A 288 -11.29 24.74 11.87
CA GLY A 288 -10.08 25.45 12.28
C GLY A 288 -8.79 24.63 12.14
N LEU A 289 -8.85 23.35 11.80
CA LEU A 289 -7.73 22.42 11.64
C LEU A 289 -7.60 21.99 10.18
N LEU A 290 -6.40 21.91 9.65
CA LEU A 290 -6.13 21.20 8.40
C LEU A 290 -5.69 19.77 8.74
N VAL A 291 -6.44 18.78 8.27
CA VAL A 291 -6.18 17.37 8.55
C VAL A 291 -5.83 16.64 7.25
N ILE A 292 -4.69 15.99 7.22
CA ILE A 292 -4.26 15.17 6.08
C ILE A 292 -5.12 13.92 6.01
N ALA A 293 -5.59 13.60 4.81
CA ALA A 293 -6.43 12.45 4.54
C ALA A 293 -5.67 11.12 4.79
N ARG A 294 -6.44 10.07 5.10
CA ARG A 294 -5.94 8.73 5.39
C ARG A 294 -4.93 8.22 4.36
N ASN A 295 -5.23 8.31 3.06
CA ASN A 295 -4.37 7.72 2.03
C ASN A 295 -2.94 8.27 2.10
N SER A 296 -2.79 9.56 2.36
CA SER A 296 -1.48 10.21 2.48
C SER A 296 -0.76 9.86 3.78
N SER A 297 -1.48 9.79 4.89
CA SER A 297 -0.91 9.39 6.18
C SER A 297 -0.51 7.90 6.19
N PHE A 298 -1.33 7.03 5.61
CA PHE A 298 -1.08 5.59 5.54
C PHE A 298 0.00 5.20 4.51
N ALA A 299 0.41 6.11 3.64
CA ALA A 299 1.59 5.91 2.79
C ALA A 299 2.88 5.68 3.60
N TYR A 300 2.89 6.04 4.87
CA TYR A 300 4.00 5.85 5.80
C TYR A 300 3.83 4.62 6.70
N LYS A 301 2.73 3.88 6.60
CA LYS A 301 2.48 2.67 7.41
C LYS A 301 3.59 1.64 7.23
N GLY A 302 4.09 1.09 8.35
CA GLY A 302 5.15 0.09 8.36
C GLY A 302 6.55 0.60 7.97
N LYS A 303 6.70 1.92 7.78
CA LYS A 303 7.98 2.55 7.47
C LYS A 303 8.54 3.20 8.74
N ALA A 304 9.83 2.96 9.02
CA ALA A 304 10.55 3.75 10.02
C ALA A 304 10.91 5.11 9.37
N VAL A 305 10.11 6.13 9.65
CA VAL A 305 10.30 7.48 9.08
C VAL A 305 10.50 8.49 10.20
N ASP A 306 11.34 9.48 9.95
CA ASP A 306 11.44 10.65 10.82
C ASP A 306 10.16 11.49 10.72
N VAL A 307 9.53 11.74 11.86
CA VAL A 307 8.28 12.52 11.97
C VAL A 307 8.42 13.91 11.34
N ARG A 308 9.58 14.57 11.47
CA ARG A 308 9.86 15.87 10.85
C ARG A 308 9.85 15.78 9.33
N ARG A 309 10.40 14.70 8.78
CA ARG A 309 10.37 14.45 7.35
C ARG A 309 8.95 14.23 6.86
N VAL A 310 8.15 13.41 7.56
CA VAL A 310 6.73 13.22 7.24
C VAL A 310 5.99 14.55 7.23
N ALA A 311 6.18 15.36 8.27
CA ALA A 311 5.55 16.66 8.38
C ALA A 311 5.94 17.61 7.24
N SER A 312 7.21 17.60 6.84
CA SER A 312 7.71 18.40 5.70
C SER A 312 7.11 17.94 4.37
N GLU A 313 7.04 16.63 4.13
CA GLU A 313 6.46 16.04 2.91
C GLU A 313 4.95 16.29 2.81
N LEU A 314 4.23 16.24 3.93
CA LEU A 314 2.79 16.49 4.01
C LEU A 314 2.43 17.96 4.24
N GLY A 315 3.42 18.82 4.53
CA GLY A 315 3.25 20.23 4.80
C GLY A 315 2.42 20.50 6.06
N VAL A 316 2.60 19.77 7.14
CA VAL A 316 1.87 19.93 8.40
C VAL A 316 2.75 20.37 9.55
N ARG A 317 2.15 21.04 10.56
CA ARG A 317 2.83 21.52 11.76
C ARG A 317 2.93 20.48 12.85
N SER A 318 2.03 19.51 12.86
CA SER A 318 1.98 18.47 13.90
C SER A 318 1.74 17.10 13.31
N VAL A 319 2.29 16.07 13.96
CA VAL A 319 2.07 14.68 13.60
C VAL A 319 1.61 13.92 14.83
N LEU A 320 0.54 13.14 14.68
CA LEU A 320 0.08 12.18 15.68
C LEU A 320 0.59 10.80 15.30
N GLU A 321 1.24 10.13 16.22
CA GLU A 321 1.59 8.72 16.11
C GLU A 321 1.08 7.94 17.32
N GLY A 322 0.96 6.64 17.19
CA GLY A 322 0.47 5.82 18.29
C GLY A 322 0.55 4.33 18.04
N SER A 323 0.06 3.60 19.03
CA SER A 323 -0.06 2.15 18.97
C SER A 323 -1.33 1.66 19.64
N ILE A 324 -1.83 0.52 19.17
CA ILE A 324 -3.01 -0.15 19.72
C ILE A 324 -2.64 -1.58 20.07
N ARG A 325 -3.04 -1.99 21.27
CA ARG A 325 -2.94 -3.37 21.73
C ARG A 325 -4.31 -3.85 22.21
N ARG A 326 -4.86 -4.83 21.53
CA ARG A 326 -6.08 -5.53 21.94
C ARG A 326 -5.71 -6.87 22.56
N ALA A 327 -6.30 -7.17 23.73
CA ALA A 327 -6.13 -8.44 24.42
C ALA A 327 -7.49 -8.86 25.00
N GLY A 328 -8.18 -9.78 24.32
CA GLY A 328 -9.54 -10.19 24.66
C GLY A 328 -10.52 -9.01 24.61
N ASN A 329 -11.13 -8.65 25.73
CA ASN A 329 -12.08 -7.54 25.87
C ASN A 329 -11.42 -6.21 26.30
N ARG A 330 -10.10 -6.11 26.33
CA ARG A 330 -9.38 -4.89 26.72
C ARG A 330 -8.61 -4.31 25.55
N VAL A 331 -8.66 -2.99 25.44
CA VAL A 331 -7.90 -2.22 24.43
C VAL A 331 -7.02 -1.22 25.17
N ARG A 332 -5.75 -1.17 24.78
CA ARG A 332 -4.81 -0.14 25.16
C ARG A 332 -4.44 0.68 23.94
N ILE A 333 -4.65 1.98 24.00
CA ILE A 333 -4.24 2.95 22.98
C ILE A 333 -3.18 3.84 23.62
N THR A 334 -2.05 3.98 22.94
CA THR A 334 -1.04 5.00 23.26
C THR A 334 -0.99 5.96 22.10
N ALA A 335 -1.08 7.25 22.37
CA ALA A 335 -1.04 8.29 21.34
C ALA A 335 -0.12 9.43 21.80
N GLN A 336 0.61 10.00 20.86
CA GLN A 336 1.52 11.13 21.08
C GLN A 336 1.46 12.11 19.92
N LEU A 337 1.27 13.39 20.26
CA LEU A 337 1.26 14.51 19.33
C LEU A 337 2.63 15.19 19.36
N ILE A 338 3.26 15.30 18.20
CA ILE A 338 4.62 15.79 18.05
C ILE A 338 4.59 17.07 17.22
N ASP A 339 5.25 18.10 17.70
CA ASP A 339 5.52 19.33 16.95
C ASP A 339 6.56 19.05 15.87
N ALA A 340 6.25 19.38 14.63
CA ALA A 340 7.09 19.06 13.47
C ALA A 340 8.36 19.93 13.38
N GLU A 341 8.34 21.14 13.94
CA GLU A 341 9.47 22.08 13.90
C GLU A 341 10.52 21.68 14.94
N THR A 342 10.07 21.46 16.17
CA THR A 342 10.96 21.17 17.30
C THR A 342 11.26 19.69 17.46
N GLY A 343 10.35 18.81 17.00
CA GLY A 343 10.37 17.37 17.29
C GLY A 343 9.98 17.06 18.74
N GLY A 344 9.50 18.06 19.49
CA GLY A 344 9.05 17.91 20.87
C GLY A 344 7.63 17.36 20.96
N HIS A 345 7.33 16.64 22.05
CA HIS A 345 5.98 16.16 22.31
C HIS A 345 5.12 17.33 22.85
N LEU A 346 4.04 17.65 22.11
CA LEU A 346 3.00 18.57 22.57
C LEU A 346 2.09 17.89 23.58
N TRP A 347 1.84 16.60 23.39
CA TRP A 347 1.00 15.78 24.24
C TRP A 347 1.33 14.30 24.05
N ALA A 348 1.22 13.50 25.11
CA ALA A 348 1.32 12.05 25.08
C ALA A 348 0.49 11.44 26.20
N GLU A 349 -0.35 10.47 25.87
CA GLU A 349 -1.23 9.82 26.84
C GLU A 349 -1.48 8.35 26.49
N ARG A 350 -1.84 7.55 27.50
CA ARG A 350 -2.19 6.15 27.38
C ARG A 350 -3.58 5.90 27.93
N PHE A 351 -4.41 5.26 27.13
CA PHE A 351 -5.78 4.89 27.44
C PHE A 351 -5.89 3.38 27.60
N ASP A 352 -6.38 2.91 28.75
CA ASP A 352 -6.69 1.51 29.04
C ASP A 352 -8.20 1.39 29.29
N ARG A 353 -8.94 0.71 28.38
CA ARG A 353 -10.41 0.62 28.44
C ARG A 353 -10.90 -0.77 28.05
N GLU A 354 -12.18 -1.03 28.28
CA GLU A 354 -12.87 -2.19 27.71
C GLU A 354 -13.20 -1.96 26.22
N LEU A 355 -13.30 -3.04 25.46
CA LEU A 355 -13.61 -2.96 24.03
C LEU A 355 -14.98 -2.34 23.76
N SER A 356 -15.94 -2.52 24.67
CA SER A 356 -17.26 -1.85 24.63
C SER A 356 -17.16 -0.33 24.63
N ASP A 357 -16.10 0.23 25.21
CA ASP A 357 -15.92 1.66 25.41
C ASP A 357 -14.98 2.28 24.34
N VAL A 358 -14.61 1.51 23.31
CA VAL A 358 -13.62 1.94 22.31
C VAL A 358 -14.01 3.24 21.61
N PHE A 359 -15.30 3.45 21.33
CA PHE A 359 -15.78 4.69 20.72
C PHE A 359 -15.64 5.89 21.65
N ALA A 360 -15.90 5.71 22.95
CA ALA A 360 -15.67 6.76 23.96
C ALA A 360 -14.18 7.15 24.05
N VAL A 361 -13.27 6.17 23.86
CA VAL A 361 -11.83 6.45 23.82
C VAL A 361 -11.43 7.22 22.57
N GLN A 362 -11.98 6.89 21.40
CA GLN A 362 -11.73 7.67 20.18
C GLN A 362 -12.13 9.14 20.36
N ASP A 363 -13.32 9.39 20.93
CA ASP A 363 -13.79 10.74 21.23
C ASP A 363 -12.89 11.45 22.24
N GLU A 364 -12.41 10.74 23.27
CA GLU A 364 -11.49 11.29 24.26
C GLU A 364 -10.14 11.66 23.63
N VAL A 365 -9.54 10.77 22.84
CA VAL A 365 -8.30 11.03 22.10
C VAL A 365 -8.44 12.26 21.19
N THR A 366 -9.52 12.33 20.41
CA THR A 366 -9.78 13.45 19.51
C THR A 366 -9.89 14.77 20.28
N ARG A 367 -10.63 14.81 21.39
CA ARG A 367 -10.76 16.03 22.23
C ARG A 367 -9.41 16.45 22.81
N ARG A 368 -8.61 15.50 23.34
CA ARG A 368 -7.27 15.80 23.86
C ARG A 368 -6.33 16.41 22.82
N ILE A 369 -6.40 15.93 21.56
CA ILE A 369 -5.63 16.50 20.45
C ILE A 369 -6.06 17.93 20.17
N VAL A 370 -7.37 18.18 20.07
CA VAL A 370 -7.93 19.53 19.83
C VAL A 370 -7.52 20.50 20.94
N ASP A 371 -7.59 20.06 22.21
CA ASP A 371 -7.16 20.84 23.37
C ASP A 371 -5.65 21.13 23.32
N ALA A 372 -4.82 20.12 23.00
CA ALA A 372 -3.37 20.27 22.89
C ALA A 372 -2.95 21.25 21.76
N LEU A 373 -3.73 21.30 20.69
CA LEU A 373 -3.55 22.27 19.60
C LEU A 373 -4.19 23.63 19.88
N MET A 374 -4.79 23.83 21.06
CA MET A 374 -5.46 25.07 21.50
C MET A 374 -6.54 25.56 20.51
N ILE A 375 -7.25 24.64 19.87
CA ILE A 375 -8.30 24.94 18.91
C ILE A 375 -9.64 25.14 19.65
N LYS A 376 -10.29 26.29 19.39
CA LYS A 376 -11.64 26.54 19.93
C LYS A 376 -12.67 25.92 19.01
N LEU A 377 -13.40 24.92 19.54
CA LEU A 377 -14.52 24.32 18.85
C LEU A 377 -15.77 25.19 18.92
N SER A 378 -16.52 25.30 17.83
CA SER A 378 -17.89 25.78 17.84
C SER A 378 -18.81 24.76 18.55
N PRO A 379 -20.00 25.15 19.05
CA PRO A 379 -20.96 24.22 19.66
C PRO A 379 -21.36 23.09 18.70
N SER A 380 -21.47 23.36 17.41
CA SER A 380 -21.79 22.36 16.38
C SER A 380 -20.67 21.34 16.20
N GLU A 381 -19.40 21.78 16.11
CA GLU A 381 -18.23 20.90 16.01
C GLU A 381 -18.10 20.01 17.26
N ALA A 382 -18.29 20.59 18.45
CA ALA A 382 -18.24 19.82 19.71
C ALA A 382 -19.33 18.73 19.76
N ALA A 383 -20.53 19.01 19.24
CA ALA A 383 -21.62 18.03 19.14
C ALA A 383 -21.32 16.93 18.13
N MET A 384 -20.68 17.26 17.00
CA MET A 384 -20.32 16.28 15.97
C MET A 384 -19.19 15.32 16.39
N LEU A 385 -18.26 15.77 17.25
CA LEU A 385 -17.17 14.93 17.77
C LEU A 385 -17.64 13.84 18.76
N GLY A 386 -18.83 13.96 19.35
CA GLY A 386 -19.38 12.96 20.28
C GLY A 386 -20.51 12.11 19.69
N ALA A 387 -20.74 12.17 18.39
CA ALA A 387 -21.83 11.45 17.75
C ALA A 387 -21.53 9.94 17.63
N VAL A 388 -22.29 9.13 18.38
CA VAL A 388 -22.15 7.66 18.34
C VAL A 388 -22.46 7.13 16.93
N LYS A 389 -21.52 6.39 16.31
CA LYS A 389 -21.65 5.81 14.96
C LYS A 389 -22.55 4.57 15.00
N THR A 390 -22.26 3.64 15.88
CA THR A 390 -23.00 2.41 16.15
C THR A 390 -22.67 1.94 17.57
N THR A 391 -23.57 1.17 18.20
CA THR A 391 -23.30 0.51 19.49
C THR A 391 -22.78 -0.92 19.31
N SER A 392 -22.79 -1.43 18.09
CA SER A 392 -22.33 -2.78 17.74
C SER A 392 -20.89 -2.77 17.24
N SER A 393 -19.94 -3.22 18.06
CA SER A 393 -18.54 -3.38 17.64
C SER A 393 -18.40 -4.30 16.44
N LYS A 394 -19.23 -5.37 16.34
CA LYS A 394 -19.22 -6.27 15.17
C LYS A 394 -19.70 -5.58 13.91
N ALA A 395 -20.74 -4.75 13.99
CA ALA A 395 -21.20 -3.98 12.82
C ALA A 395 -20.10 -3.04 12.33
N HIS A 396 -19.39 -2.40 13.25
CA HIS A 396 -18.27 -1.53 12.94
C HIS A 396 -17.10 -2.30 12.30
N ASP A 397 -16.71 -3.45 12.88
CA ASP A 397 -15.64 -4.29 12.33
C ASP A 397 -15.94 -4.70 10.88
N PHE A 398 -17.15 -5.18 10.60
CA PHE A 398 -17.54 -5.55 9.23
C PHE A 398 -17.57 -4.36 8.28
N PHE A 399 -17.98 -3.19 8.75
CA PHE A 399 -17.94 -1.96 7.94
C PHE A 399 -16.51 -1.57 7.58
N LEU A 400 -15.57 -1.61 8.54
CA LEU A 400 -14.16 -1.31 8.32
C LEU A 400 -13.52 -2.26 7.29
N LEU A 401 -13.76 -3.56 7.43
CA LEU A 401 -13.28 -4.58 6.49
C LEU A 401 -13.88 -4.39 5.08
N GLY A 402 -15.18 -4.08 4.99
CA GLY A 402 -15.86 -3.81 3.72
C GLY A 402 -15.30 -2.56 3.03
N ARG A 403 -15.01 -1.53 3.81
CA ARG A 403 -14.40 -0.30 3.35
C ARG A 403 -12.97 -0.52 2.87
N GLU A 404 -12.14 -1.22 3.64
CA GLU A 404 -10.78 -1.59 3.23
C GLU A 404 -10.79 -2.36 1.90
N ALA A 405 -11.67 -3.33 1.75
CA ALA A 405 -11.80 -4.08 0.51
C ALA A 405 -12.16 -3.18 -0.67
N LEU A 406 -13.18 -2.30 -0.53
CA LEU A 406 -13.71 -1.50 -1.62
C LEU A 406 -12.76 -0.39 -2.09
N TRP A 407 -12.03 0.25 -1.14
CA TRP A 407 -11.08 1.35 -1.44
C TRP A 407 -9.64 0.88 -1.64
N GLY A 408 -9.40 -0.44 -1.68
CA GLY A 408 -8.09 -1.02 -2.03
C GLY A 408 -7.65 -0.70 -3.46
N THR A 409 -6.42 -1.09 -3.77
CA THR A 409 -5.81 -0.86 -5.10
C THR A 409 -6.36 -1.76 -6.20
N ILE A 410 -6.87 -2.94 -5.84
CA ILE A 410 -7.45 -3.92 -6.78
C ILE A 410 -8.93 -3.61 -6.95
N ARG A 411 -9.37 -3.57 -8.21
CA ARG A 411 -10.77 -3.31 -8.59
C ARG A 411 -11.25 -4.38 -9.56
N ASN A 412 -11.98 -5.35 -9.03
CA ASN A 412 -12.50 -6.48 -9.80
C ASN A 412 -13.80 -7.03 -9.19
N ARG A 413 -14.35 -8.06 -9.80
CA ARG A 413 -15.55 -8.77 -9.35
C ARG A 413 -15.43 -9.30 -7.92
N GLU A 414 -14.30 -9.88 -7.56
CA GLU A 414 -14.06 -10.46 -6.24
C GLU A 414 -14.12 -9.40 -5.13
N VAL A 415 -13.52 -8.22 -5.38
CA VAL A 415 -13.59 -7.07 -4.47
C VAL A 415 -15.02 -6.60 -4.28
N PHE A 416 -15.80 -6.54 -5.36
CA PHE A 416 -17.23 -6.20 -5.28
C PHE A 416 -18.00 -7.21 -4.41
N ASP A 417 -17.88 -8.50 -4.70
CA ASP A 417 -18.60 -9.55 -3.98
C ASP A 417 -18.20 -9.57 -2.48
N ARG A 418 -16.90 -9.42 -2.17
CA ARG A 418 -16.38 -9.36 -0.81
C ARG A 418 -16.88 -8.13 -0.05
N SER A 419 -16.75 -6.95 -0.62
CA SER A 419 -17.13 -5.70 0.05
C SER A 419 -18.64 -5.63 0.32
N THR A 420 -19.47 -6.02 -0.66
CA THR A 420 -20.93 -6.05 -0.50
C THR A 420 -21.36 -7.06 0.56
N SER A 421 -20.74 -8.24 0.63
CA SER A 421 -20.99 -9.22 1.69
C SER A 421 -20.66 -8.66 3.08
N LEU A 422 -19.53 -7.97 3.23
CA LEU A 422 -19.12 -7.38 4.51
C LEU A 422 -20.05 -6.24 4.94
N PHE A 423 -20.46 -5.36 4.04
CA PHE A 423 -21.45 -4.33 4.35
C PHE A 423 -22.82 -4.91 4.73
N ALA A 424 -23.25 -5.99 4.06
CA ALA A 424 -24.48 -6.69 4.42
C ALA A 424 -24.40 -7.31 5.83
N GLN A 425 -23.26 -7.86 6.21
CA GLN A 425 -23.03 -8.37 7.57
C GLN A 425 -23.05 -7.23 8.59
N ALA A 426 -22.46 -6.07 8.29
CA ALA A 426 -22.54 -4.90 9.16
C ALA A 426 -24.00 -4.49 9.41
N ILE A 427 -24.83 -4.44 8.38
CA ILE A 427 -26.26 -4.13 8.46
C ILE A 427 -27.02 -5.19 9.29
N ALA A 428 -26.68 -6.47 9.12
CA ALA A 428 -27.30 -7.55 9.89
C ALA A 428 -27.03 -7.44 11.40
N HIS A 429 -25.88 -6.89 11.80
CA HIS A 429 -25.51 -6.66 13.20
C HIS A 429 -26.06 -5.34 13.76
N ASP A 430 -26.28 -4.34 12.92
CA ASP A 430 -26.92 -3.07 13.30
C ASP A 430 -27.58 -2.42 12.07
N SER A 431 -28.88 -2.64 11.92
CA SER A 431 -29.66 -2.08 10.79
C SER A 431 -29.87 -0.55 10.88
N SER A 432 -29.55 0.08 12.01
CA SER A 432 -29.58 1.54 12.17
C SER A 432 -28.29 2.23 11.70
N TYR A 433 -27.20 1.46 11.53
CA TYR A 433 -25.91 1.94 11.08
C TYR A 433 -25.96 2.30 9.57
N GLY A 434 -25.99 3.59 9.24
CA GLY A 434 -26.25 4.07 7.87
C GLY A 434 -25.04 3.95 6.93
N GLU A 435 -23.81 4.04 7.44
CA GLU A 435 -22.58 4.03 6.63
C GLU A 435 -22.39 2.75 5.80
N PRO A 436 -22.74 1.52 6.27
CA PRO A 436 -22.72 0.34 5.43
C PRO A 436 -23.66 0.39 4.22
N TYR A 437 -24.82 1.05 4.34
CA TYR A 437 -25.70 1.27 3.17
C TYR A 437 -25.04 2.18 2.15
N ALA A 438 -24.37 3.25 2.58
CA ALA A 438 -23.57 4.08 1.69
C ALA A 438 -22.41 3.27 1.04
N GLY A 439 -21.80 2.36 1.79
CA GLY A 439 -20.80 1.42 1.26
C GLY A 439 -21.35 0.54 0.15
N LEU A 440 -22.54 -0.04 0.33
CA LEU A 440 -23.26 -0.81 -0.70
C LEU A 440 -23.59 0.06 -1.92
N ALA A 441 -24.06 1.28 -1.71
CA ALA A 441 -24.36 2.21 -2.79
C ALA A 441 -23.10 2.51 -3.63
N MET A 442 -21.97 2.80 -2.99
CA MET A 442 -20.70 3.04 -3.69
C MET A 442 -20.23 1.80 -4.46
N ALA A 443 -20.34 0.60 -3.88
CA ALA A 443 -19.99 -0.64 -4.57
C ALA A 443 -20.83 -0.83 -5.84
N GLU A 444 -22.14 -0.55 -5.79
CA GLU A 444 -23.03 -0.63 -6.95
C GLU A 444 -22.70 0.46 -8.00
N VAL A 445 -22.38 1.69 -7.59
CA VAL A 445 -21.94 2.75 -8.53
C VAL A 445 -20.67 2.31 -9.26
N LEU A 446 -19.71 1.74 -8.55
CA LEU A 446 -18.47 1.21 -9.16
C LEU A 446 -18.75 0.02 -10.07
N ASN A 447 -19.66 -0.88 -9.70
CA ASN A 447 -20.08 -1.98 -10.56
C ASN A 447 -20.71 -1.47 -11.88
N TRP A 448 -21.52 -0.43 -11.80
CA TRP A 448 -22.08 0.22 -13.00
C TRP A 448 -20.99 0.84 -13.90
N GLN A 449 -19.98 1.47 -13.29
CA GLN A 449 -18.89 2.09 -14.03
C GLN A 449 -17.98 1.06 -14.73
N PHE A 450 -17.61 -0.01 -14.01
CA PHE A 450 -16.61 -0.99 -14.45
C PHE A 450 -17.20 -2.28 -14.99
N ARG A 451 -18.53 -2.49 -14.89
CA ARG A 451 -19.26 -3.64 -15.43
C ARG A 451 -18.72 -4.99 -14.93
N TRP A 452 -18.45 -5.11 -13.64
CA TRP A 452 -17.85 -6.32 -13.05
C TRP A 452 -18.78 -7.53 -13.01
N THR A 453 -20.10 -7.31 -12.95
CA THR A 453 -21.13 -8.36 -12.88
C THR A 453 -22.02 -8.33 -14.12
N GLU A 454 -22.70 -9.44 -14.41
CA GLU A 454 -23.70 -9.48 -15.51
C GLU A 454 -24.89 -8.54 -15.26
N GLY A 455 -25.28 -8.34 -13.99
CA GLY A 455 -26.37 -7.44 -13.59
C GLY A 455 -25.96 -5.98 -13.40
N TRP A 456 -24.85 -5.52 -13.97
CA TRP A 456 -24.34 -4.16 -13.80
C TRP A 456 -25.33 -3.07 -14.24
N SER A 457 -26.21 -3.35 -15.21
CA SER A 457 -27.19 -2.39 -15.72
C SER A 457 -28.23 -1.96 -14.67
N GLU A 458 -28.51 -2.83 -13.68
CA GLU A 458 -29.44 -2.55 -12.58
C GLU A 458 -28.74 -1.90 -11.37
N SER A 459 -27.43 -1.73 -11.41
CA SER A 459 -26.64 -1.29 -10.25
C SER A 459 -27.00 0.12 -9.79
N LEU A 460 -27.32 1.06 -10.71
CA LEU A 460 -27.75 2.39 -10.30
C LEU A 460 -29.11 2.39 -9.58
N GLU A 461 -30.03 1.49 -9.93
CA GLU A 461 -31.30 1.35 -9.21
C GLU A 461 -31.09 0.74 -7.81
N LYS A 462 -30.16 -0.21 -7.68
CA LYS A 462 -29.75 -0.77 -6.38
C LYS A 462 -29.06 0.30 -5.53
N ALA A 463 -28.15 1.07 -6.14
CA ALA A 463 -27.47 2.18 -5.47
C ALA A 463 -28.47 3.22 -4.94
N GLU A 464 -29.50 3.58 -5.70
CA GLU A 464 -30.54 4.54 -5.29
C GLU A 464 -31.20 4.14 -3.97
N ARG A 465 -31.67 2.89 -3.89
CA ARG A 465 -32.28 2.36 -2.66
C ARG A 465 -31.33 2.42 -1.46
N HIS A 466 -30.06 2.14 -1.68
CA HIS A 466 -29.06 2.19 -0.62
C HIS A 466 -28.71 3.62 -0.21
N VAL A 467 -28.63 4.57 -1.15
CA VAL A 467 -28.43 6.00 -0.87
C VAL A 467 -29.57 6.55 -0.03
N ASP A 468 -30.84 6.27 -0.43
CA ASP A 468 -32.02 6.74 0.30
C ASP A 468 -32.02 6.22 1.76
N LEU A 469 -31.73 4.93 1.95
CA LEU A 469 -31.61 4.34 3.28
C LEU A 469 -30.47 4.96 4.10
N ALA A 470 -29.32 5.20 3.49
CA ALA A 470 -28.17 5.81 4.17
C ALA A 470 -28.51 7.25 4.63
N LEU A 471 -29.06 8.08 3.74
CA LEU A 471 -29.48 9.45 4.05
C LEU A 471 -30.58 9.50 5.12
N GLN A 472 -31.57 8.59 5.04
CA GLN A 472 -32.62 8.50 6.04
C GLN A 472 -32.07 8.16 7.45
N LYS A 473 -31.12 7.21 7.51
CA LYS A 473 -30.60 6.72 8.80
C LYS A 473 -29.56 7.66 9.39
N ARG A 474 -28.72 8.26 8.57
CA ARG A 474 -27.53 9.02 9.01
C ARG A 474 -27.31 10.31 8.21
N PRO A 475 -28.26 11.28 8.25
CA PRO A 475 -28.15 12.53 7.51
C PRO A 475 -27.06 13.49 8.04
N GLN A 476 -26.32 13.11 9.11
CA GLN A 476 -25.26 13.93 9.70
C GLN A 476 -23.86 13.33 9.48
N VAL A 477 -23.71 12.46 8.48
CA VAL A 477 -22.44 11.80 8.18
C VAL A 477 -21.93 12.20 6.81
N ALA A 478 -20.80 12.90 6.76
CA ALA A 478 -20.21 13.40 5.52
C ALA A 478 -19.97 12.31 4.47
N PHE A 479 -19.57 11.09 4.89
CA PHE A 479 -19.38 9.94 4.00
C PHE A 479 -20.67 9.57 3.25
N VAL A 480 -21.82 9.62 3.91
CA VAL A 480 -23.14 9.32 3.30
C VAL A 480 -23.44 10.32 2.20
N HIS A 481 -23.27 11.61 2.48
CA HIS A 481 -23.48 12.69 1.50
C HIS A 481 -22.48 12.64 0.34
N TYR A 482 -21.22 12.32 0.61
CA TYR A 482 -20.22 12.11 -0.45
C TYR A 482 -20.66 11.00 -1.41
N VAL A 483 -21.11 9.85 -0.89
CA VAL A 483 -21.58 8.74 -1.73
C VAL A 483 -22.84 9.14 -2.51
N ALA A 484 -23.77 9.84 -1.87
CA ALA A 484 -24.96 10.37 -2.54
C ALA A 484 -24.60 11.34 -3.69
N SER A 485 -23.62 12.24 -3.46
CA SER A 485 -23.10 13.13 -4.51
C SER A 485 -22.56 12.34 -5.72
N VAL A 486 -21.73 11.32 -5.47
CA VAL A 486 -21.19 10.46 -6.56
C VAL A 486 -22.31 9.70 -7.28
N PHE A 487 -23.30 9.19 -6.56
CA PHE A 487 -24.45 8.53 -7.15
C PHE A 487 -25.27 9.48 -8.05
N TYR A 488 -25.67 10.67 -7.55
CA TYR A 488 -26.45 11.64 -8.34
C TYR A 488 -25.67 12.17 -9.54
N LEU A 489 -24.34 12.28 -9.45
CA LEU A 489 -23.49 12.61 -10.59
C LEU A 489 -23.71 11.63 -11.76
N TRP A 490 -23.69 10.33 -11.49
CA TRP A 490 -23.89 9.31 -12.52
C TRP A 490 -25.34 9.09 -12.93
N LYS A 491 -26.29 9.54 -12.11
CA LYS A 491 -27.70 9.70 -12.51
C LYS A 491 -27.94 10.94 -13.37
N LYS A 492 -26.89 11.74 -13.61
CA LYS A 492 -26.94 13.04 -14.33
C LYS A 492 -27.82 14.12 -13.64
N ASP A 493 -28.07 13.95 -12.34
CA ASP A 493 -28.75 14.96 -11.50
C ASP A 493 -27.66 15.81 -10.81
N LEU A 494 -27.09 16.76 -11.59
CA LEU A 494 -25.97 17.58 -11.14
C LEU A 494 -26.34 18.52 -9.99
N ASP A 495 -27.62 18.94 -9.91
CA ASP A 495 -28.06 19.87 -8.86
C ASP A 495 -28.13 19.16 -7.50
N ARG A 496 -28.67 17.94 -7.45
CA ARG A 496 -28.60 17.10 -6.25
C ARG A 496 -27.17 16.69 -5.93
N SER A 497 -26.38 16.31 -6.93
CA SER A 497 -24.96 15.96 -6.71
C SER A 497 -24.20 17.12 -6.07
N ALA A 498 -24.42 18.36 -6.51
CA ALA A 498 -23.82 19.54 -5.91
C ALA A 498 -24.28 19.74 -4.45
N ALA A 499 -25.59 19.67 -4.20
CA ALA A 499 -26.16 19.83 -2.86
C ALA A 499 -25.59 18.82 -1.87
N GLU A 500 -25.46 17.56 -2.28
CA GLU A 500 -24.90 16.49 -1.45
C GLU A 500 -23.38 16.66 -1.22
N ALA A 501 -22.63 17.12 -2.23
CA ALA A 501 -21.21 17.46 -2.05
C ALA A 501 -21.04 18.61 -1.06
N ASP A 502 -21.86 19.66 -1.16
CA ASP A 502 -21.84 20.80 -0.24
C ASP A 502 -22.25 20.37 1.19
N ALA A 503 -23.22 19.48 1.34
CA ALA A 503 -23.60 18.89 2.64
C ALA A 503 -22.45 18.10 3.25
N ALA A 504 -21.73 17.29 2.44
CA ALA A 504 -20.55 16.57 2.90
C ALA A 504 -19.44 17.51 3.41
N LEU A 505 -19.19 18.61 2.69
CA LEU A 505 -18.18 19.61 3.03
C LEU A 505 -18.57 20.45 4.26
N ASN A 506 -19.85 20.73 4.45
CA ASN A 506 -20.36 21.40 5.66
C ASN A 506 -20.19 20.53 6.91
N LEU A 507 -20.33 19.21 6.78
CA LEU A 507 -20.13 18.25 7.86
C LEU A 507 -18.65 17.91 8.10
N ASN A 508 -17.83 17.96 7.05
CA ASN A 508 -16.41 17.68 7.11
C ASN A 508 -15.64 18.55 6.10
N PRO A 509 -15.14 19.71 6.52
CA PRO A 509 -14.40 20.64 5.66
C PRO A 509 -13.05 20.12 5.16
N ASN A 510 -12.52 19.04 5.73
CA ASN A 510 -11.27 18.40 5.33
C ASN A 510 -11.49 17.10 4.55
N TYR A 511 -12.68 16.89 3.98
CA TYR A 511 -12.97 15.68 3.22
C TYR A 511 -12.49 15.81 1.77
N ALA A 512 -11.27 15.35 1.48
CA ALA A 512 -10.62 15.48 0.17
C ALA A 512 -11.48 14.95 -0.98
N GLN A 513 -12.12 13.79 -0.81
CA GLN A 513 -12.96 13.18 -1.84
C GLN A 513 -14.23 14.01 -2.10
N ALA A 514 -14.82 14.65 -1.08
CA ALA A 514 -15.97 15.52 -1.27
C ALA A 514 -15.59 16.81 -2.00
N HIS A 515 -14.40 17.38 -1.70
CA HIS A 515 -13.86 18.48 -2.48
C HIS A 515 -13.68 18.09 -3.96
N ASN A 516 -13.06 16.95 -4.24
CA ASN A 516 -12.92 16.47 -5.62
C ASN A 516 -14.28 16.25 -6.29
N SER A 517 -15.25 15.62 -5.60
CA SER A 517 -16.61 15.43 -6.13
C SER A 517 -17.26 16.77 -6.48
N ARG A 518 -17.16 17.76 -5.59
CA ARG A 518 -17.69 19.12 -5.84
C ARG A 518 -17.03 19.79 -7.05
N GLY A 519 -15.71 19.60 -7.20
CA GLY A 519 -14.97 20.04 -8.38
C GLY A 519 -15.47 19.38 -9.66
N ILE A 520 -15.66 18.06 -9.66
CA ILE A 520 -16.17 17.30 -10.82
C ILE A 520 -17.59 17.77 -11.21
N VAL A 521 -18.46 17.98 -10.23
CA VAL A 521 -19.81 18.51 -10.48
C VAL A 521 -19.75 19.90 -11.12
N ASN A 522 -18.83 20.75 -10.69
CA ASN A 522 -18.64 22.08 -11.29
C ASN A 522 -18.16 21.99 -12.75
N ILE A 523 -17.25 21.05 -13.06
CA ILE A 523 -16.77 20.84 -14.45
C ILE A 523 -17.94 20.49 -15.35
N TYR A 524 -18.70 19.46 -14.98
CA TYR A 524 -19.79 18.96 -15.81
C TYR A 524 -21.03 19.86 -15.78
N GLY A 525 -21.17 20.72 -14.77
CA GLY A 525 -22.24 21.70 -14.62
C GLY A 525 -21.99 23.04 -15.32
N GLY A 526 -20.95 23.16 -16.16
CA GLY A 526 -20.62 24.39 -16.90
C GLY A 526 -19.94 25.47 -16.07
N GLN A 527 -19.37 25.13 -14.91
CA GLN A 527 -18.63 26.06 -14.03
C GLN A 527 -17.17 25.60 -13.80
N PRO A 528 -16.39 25.34 -14.87
CA PRO A 528 -15.08 24.70 -14.74
C PRO A 528 -14.08 25.51 -13.90
N LEU A 529 -14.13 26.83 -13.92
CA LEU A 529 -13.23 27.66 -13.09
C LEU A 529 -13.56 27.58 -11.59
N ALA A 530 -14.82 27.35 -11.23
CA ALA A 530 -15.21 27.12 -9.83
C ALA A 530 -14.78 25.74 -9.31
N ALA A 531 -14.41 24.82 -10.19
CA ALA A 531 -13.86 23.52 -9.80
C ALA A 531 -12.44 23.61 -9.23
N ILE A 532 -11.64 24.56 -9.72
CA ILE A 532 -10.20 24.67 -9.44
C ILE A 532 -9.90 24.70 -7.94
N PRO A 533 -10.45 25.65 -7.13
CA PRO A 533 -10.13 25.71 -5.71
C PRO A 533 -10.53 24.44 -4.93
N HIS A 534 -11.60 23.78 -5.33
CA HIS A 534 -12.01 22.52 -4.72
C HIS A 534 -11.01 21.39 -5.01
N ILE A 535 -10.57 21.24 -6.26
CA ILE A 535 -9.63 20.19 -6.63
C ILE A 535 -8.25 20.46 -6.05
N GLU A 536 -7.79 21.72 -6.00
CA GLU A 536 -6.55 22.12 -5.33
C GLU A 536 -6.60 21.81 -3.83
N GLN A 537 -7.74 22.05 -3.18
CA GLN A 537 -7.94 21.67 -1.78
C GLN A 537 -7.90 20.14 -1.60
N ALA A 538 -8.50 19.36 -2.52
CA ALA A 538 -8.39 17.90 -2.49
C ALA A 538 -6.93 17.43 -2.59
N ILE A 539 -6.13 18.02 -3.49
CA ILE A 539 -4.69 17.74 -3.63
C ILE A 539 -3.94 18.09 -2.33
N ARG A 540 -4.30 19.22 -1.71
CA ARG A 540 -3.67 19.68 -0.46
C ARG A 540 -3.96 18.75 0.72
N LEU A 541 -5.19 18.24 0.81
CA LEU A 541 -5.63 17.33 1.87
C LEU A 541 -5.14 15.89 1.65
N ASP A 542 -5.01 15.45 0.39
CA ASP A 542 -4.63 14.07 0.04
C ASP A 542 -3.59 14.03 -1.09
N PRO A 543 -2.33 14.46 -0.80
CA PRO A 543 -1.26 14.47 -1.80
C PRO A 543 -0.89 13.07 -2.36
N ALA A 544 -1.18 11.97 -1.65
CA ALA A 544 -0.95 10.62 -2.17
C ALA A 544 -1.84 10.30 -3.39
N LEU A 545 -3.04 10.88 -3.45
CA LEU A 545 -3.94 10.76 -4.59
C LEU A 545 -3.82 11.93 -5.59
N LYS A 546 -2.80 12.77 -5.48
CA LYS A 546 -2.56 13.88 -6.40
C LYS A 546 -2.71 13.46 -7.85
N GLN A 547 -2.15 12.32 -8.23
CA GLN A 547 -2.23 11.77 -9.58
C GLN A 547 -3.68 11.59 -10.10
N LEU A 548 -4.66 11.33 -9.23
CA LEU A 548 -6.07 11.25 -9.60
C LEU A 548 -6.67 12.65 -9.75
N TYR A 549 -6.42 13.53 -8.80
CA TYR A 549 -7.01 14.86 -8.75
C TYR A 549 -6.51 15.78 -9.86
N ILE A 550 -5.23 15.70 -10.26
CA ILE A 550 -4.70 16.53 -11.36
C ILE A 550 -5.33 16.18 -12.72
N HIS A 551 -5.90 14.99 -12.91
CA HIS A 551 -6.70 14.68 -14.09
C HIS A 551 -7.93 15.62 -14.16
N PHE A 552 -8.66 15.75 -13.06
CA PHE A 552 -9.84 16.62 -12.99
C PHE A 552 -9.46 18.10 -13.00
N LEU A 553 -8.33 18.48 -12.40
CA LEU A 553 -7.81 19.85 -12.51
C LEU A 553 -7.48 20.21 -13.97
N GLY A 554 -6.81 19.29 -14.68
CA GLY A 554 -6.57 19.43 -16.12
C GLY A 554 -7.86 19.52 -16.93
N SER A 555 -8.87 18.71 -16.58
CA SER A 555 -10.19 18.75 -17.21
C SER A 555 -10.92 20.08 -16.96
N ALA A 556 -10.80 20.65 -15.75
CA ALA A 556 -11.35 21.97 -15.46
C ALA A 556 -10.73 23.06 -16.33
N TYR A 557 -9.41 23.06 -16.47
CA TYR A 557 -8.72 24.00 -17.36
C TYR A 557 -9.05 23.77 -18.84
N LEU A 558 -9.17 22.50 -19.26
CA LEU A 558 -9.52 22.14 -20.64
C LEU A 558 -10.91 22.69 -21.03
N VAL A 559 -11.95 22.39 -20.23
CA VAL A 559 -13.32 22.87 -20.45
C VAL A 559 -13.40 24.41 -20.35
N ALA A 560 -12.53 25.04 -19.53
CA ALA A 560 -12.41 26.49 -19.43
C ALA A 560 -11.64 27.14 -20.59
N GLY A 561 -11.21 26.38 -21.61
CA GLY A 561 -10.44 26.89 -22.75
C GLY A 561 -9.00 27.31 -22.43
N LYS A 562 -8.43 26.83 -21.30
CA LYS A 562 -7.05 27.13 -20.86
C LYS A 562 -6.12 25.97 -21.20
N PHE A 563 -5.88 25.79 -22.50
CA PHE A 563 -5.29 24.57 -23.06
C PHE A 563 -3.85 24.33 -22.66
N GLU A 564 -3.02 25.41 -22.53
CA GLU A 564 -1.63 25.27 -22.07
C GLU A 564 -1.57 24.72 -20.63
N ALA A 565 -2.40 25.27 -19.74
CA ALA A 565 -2.46 24.82 -18.36
C ALA A 565 -2.99 23.36 -18.28
N ALA A 566 -4.01 23.04 -19.06
CA ALA A 566 -4.56 21.68 -19.16
C ALA A 566 -3.49 20.68 -19.65
N SER A 567 -2.78 21.01 -20.75
CA SER A 567 -1.77 20.14 -21.33
C SER A 567 -0.62 19.86 -20.36
N ALA A 568 -0.18 20.87 -19.59
CA ALA A 568 0.86 20.73 -18.57
C ALA A 568 0.44 19.72 -17.46
N LEU A 569 -0.80 19.82 -16.97
CA LEU A 569 -1.34 18.92 -15.93
C LEU A 569 -1.53 17.49 -16.45
N PHE A 570 -2.00 17.32 -17.69
CA PHE A 570 -2.12 15.97 -18.27
C PHE A 570 -0.75 15.33 -18.52
N ARG A 571 0.26 16.10 -18.95
CA ARG A 571 1.65 15.59 -19.07
C ARG A 571 2.18 15.16 -17.69
N GLU A 572 1.96 15.98 -16.63
CA GLU A 572 2.31 15.59 -15.25
C GLU A 572 1.58 14.31 -14.82
N ARG A 573 0.28 14.19 -15.11
CA ARG A 573 -0.50 12.99 -14.80
C ARG A 573 0.05 11.75 -15.50
N ILE A 574 0.44 11.86 -16.77
CA ILE A 574 1.02 10.76 -17.55
C ILE A 574 2.37 10.33 -16.96
N GLN A 575 3.19 11.25 -16.47
CA GLN A 575 4.44 10.92 -15.78
C GLN A 575 4.19 10.15 -14.48
N LEU A 576 3.18 10.54 -13.70
CA LEU A 576 2.81 9.88 -12.43
C LEU A 576 2.09 8.53 -12.63
N ALA A 577 1.35 8.39 -13.71
CA ALA A 577 0.59 7.19 -14.05
C ALA A 577 0.73 6.86 -15.56
N PRO A 578 1.84 6.23 -15.97
CA PRO A 578 2.17 6.03 -17.40
C PRO A 578 1.15 5.20 -18.20
N LYS A 579 0.32 4.41 -17.53
CA LYS A 579 -0.72 3.59 -18.19
C LYS A 579 -2.10 4.25 -18.26
N THR A 580 -2.20 5.57 -17.97
CA THR A 580 -3.50 6.27 -18.11
C THR A 580 -3.86 6.49 -19.57
N ASP A 581 -5.04 6.04 -19.99
CA ASP A 581 -5.65 6.30 -21.29
C ASP A 581 -6.40 7.62 -21.32
N LEU A 582 -7.25 7.88 -20.29
CA LEU A 582 -8.11 9.05 -20.21
C LEU A 582 -7.35 10.37 -20.28
N SER A 583 -6.23 10.49 -19.56
CA SER A 583 -5.44 11.73 -19.58
C SER A 583 -4.71 11.94 -20.90
N ARG A 584 -4.38 10.85 -21.64
CA ARG A 584 -3.84 10.97 -23.00
C ARG A 584 -4.88 11.46 -23.99
N ALA A 585 -6.12 10.97 -23.90
CA ALA A 585 -7.20 11.45 -24.74
C ALA A 585 -7.43 12.96 -24.54
N PHE A 586 -7.51 13.42 -23.29
CA PHE A 586 -7.72 14.83 -23.00
C PHE A 586 -6.49 15.71 -23.28
N LEU A 587 -5.27 15.15 -23.17
CA LEU A 587 -4.07 15.83 -23.65
C LEU A 587 -4.13 16.04 -25.18
N ALA A 588 -4.55 15.02 -25.94
CA ALA A 588 -4.68 15.15 -27.39
C ALA A 588 -5.72 16.21 -27.77
N VAL A 589 -6.84 16.30 -27.02
CA VAL A 589 -7.82 17.39 -27.18
C VAL A 589 -7.18 18.76 -26.95
N ALA A 590 -6.46 18.94 -25.84
CA ALA A 590 -5.81 20.21 -25.51
C ALA A 590 -4.76 20.62 -26.58
N LEU A 591 -3.95 19.66 -27.02
CA LEU A 591 -2.96 19.86 -28.10
C LEU A 591 -3.61 20.20 -29.43
N GLY A 592 -4.77 19.61 -29.74
CA GLY A 592 -5.53 19.95 -30.92
C GLY A 592 -6.04 21.41 -30.93
N HIS A 593 -6.44 21.92 -29.79
CA HIS A 593 -6.78 23.34 -29.65
C HIS A 593 -5.56 24.29 -29.71
N LEU A 594 -4.36 23.77 -29.42
CA LEU A 594 -3.10 24.52 -29.52
C LEU A 594 -2.46 24.38 -30.90
N ASP A 595 -3.12 23.72 -31.85
CA ASP A 595 -2.60 23.41 -33.20
C ASP A 595 -1.32 22.56 -33.21
N GLU A 596 -1.04 21.82 -32.12
CA GLU A 596 0.13 20.93 -31.95
C GLU A 596 -0.15 19.51 -32.51
N ALA A 597 -0.46 19.41 -33.80
CA ALA A 597 -0.95 18.19 -34.44
C ALA A 597 0.03 16.99 -34.35
N GLU A 598 1.33 17.24 -34.47
CA GLU A 598 2.35 16.17 -34.40
C GLU A 598 2.38 15.50 -33.02
N GLU A 599 2.40 16.31 -31.96
CA GLU A 599 2.40 15.80 -30.59
C GLU A 599 1.06 15.14 -30.25
N ALA A 600 -0.07 15.73 -30.65
CA ALA A 600 -1.39 15.15 -30.48
C ALA A 600 -1.48 13.74 -31.10
N GLY A 601 -0.98 13.60 -32.32
CA GLY A 601 -0.92 12.31 -33.02
C GLY A 601 -0.02 11.29 -32.32
N ARG A 602 1.11 11.71 -31.75
CA ARG A 602 1.99 10.85 -30.96
C ARG A 602 1.28 10.35 -29.69
N VAL A 603 0.70 11.26 -28.93
CA VAL A 603 -0.03 10.93 -27.68
C VAL A 603 -1.22 10.02 -27.94
N TRP A 604 -1.91 10.22 -29.07
CA TRP A 604 -3.02 9.35 -29.50
C TRP A 604 -2.55 7.93 -29.83
N ARG A 605 -1.42 7.77 -30.53
CA ARG A 605 -0.84 6.43 -30.78
C ARG A 605 -0.48 5.72 -29.49
N GLU A 606 0.15 6.42 -28.53
CA GLU A 606 0.45 5.85 -27.21
C GLU A 606 -0.82 5.42 -26.46
N LEU A 607 -1.92 6.18 -26.60
CA LEU A 607 -3.23 5.81 -26.04
C LEU A 607 -3.73 4.51 -26.67
N MET A 608 -3.67 4.40 -28.01
CA MET A 608 -4.13 3.20 -28.72
C MET A 608 -3.28 1.96 -28.44
N GLU A 609 -2.00 2.12 -28.09
CA GLU A 609 -1.17 1.02 -27.60
C GLU A 609 -1.63 0.52 -26.21
N ILE A 610 -2.05 1.43 -25.32
CA ILE A 610 -2.52 1.10 -23.97
C ILE A 610 -3.94 0.53 -24.01
N ASN A 611 -4.82 1.14 -24.79
CA ASN A 611 -6.23 0.77 -24.91
C ASN A 611 -6.67 0.76 -26.38
N PRO A 612 -6.43 -0.34 -27.13
CA PRO A 612 -6.76 -0.43 -28.56
C PRO A 612 -8.26 -0.32 -28.89
N LYS A 613 -9.12 -0.44 -27.88
CA LYS A 613 -10.58 -0.35 -28.03
C LYS A 613 -11.13 1.00 -27.55
N TYR A 614 -10.28 1.96 -27.24
CA TYR A 614 -10.72 3.26 -26.78
C TYR A 614 -11.53 3.98 -27.88
N SER A 615 -12.69 4.48 -27.52
CA SER A 615 -13.53 5.35 -28.34
C SER A 615 -13.77 6.65 -27.59
N PHE A 616 -13.37 7.78 -28.18
CA PHE A 616 -13.58 9.09 -27.58
C PHE A 616 -15.07 9.43 -27.48
N ALA A 617 -15.84 9.20 -28.55
CA ALA A 617 -17.27 9.42 -28.56
C ALA A 617 -18.02 8.62 -27.47
N GLU A 618 -17.68 7.33 -27.32
CA GLU A 618 -18.28 6.50 -26.25
C GLU A 618 -17.90 7.02 -24.86
N HIS A 619 -16.64 7.39 -24.66
CA HIS A 619 -16.17 7.93 -23.39
C HIS A 619 -16.89 9.21 -23.02
N VAL A 620 -16.85 10.23 -23.89
CA VAL A 620 -17.40 11.56 -23.60
C VAL A 620 -18.94 11.52 -23.52
N GLY A 621 -19.59 10.70 -24.35
CA GLY A 621 -21.06 10.51 -24.31
C GLY A 621 -21.58 9.91 -22.99
N ARG A 622 -20.73 9.23 -22.22
CA ARG A 622 -21.05 8.73 -20.87
C ARG A 622 -20.89 9.79 -19.78
N LEU A 623 -20.05 10.80 -20.01
CA LEU A 623 -19.83 11.86 -19.02
C LEU A 623 -21.08 12.71 -18.83
N PRO A 624 -21.37 13.14 -17.59
CA PRO A 624 -22.62 13.82 -17.27
C PRO A 624 -22.55 15.33 -17.52
N PHE A 625 -22.04 15.76 -18.67
CA PHE A 625 -22.06 17.17 -19.04
C PHE A 625 -23.49 17.68 -19.14
N ARG A 626 -23.75 18.88 -18.58
CA ARG A 626 -25.05 19.58 -18.68
C ARG A 626 -25.28 20.10 -20.08
N ASP A 627 -24.26 20.72 -20.66
CA ASP A 627 -24.31 21.38 -21.94
C ASP A 627 -23.62 20.56 -23.03
N GLN A 628 -24.32 20.35 -24.15
CA GLN A 628 -23.74 19.66 -25.30
C GLN A 628 -22.55 20.44 -25.89
N ALA A 629 -22.57 21.76 -25.76
CA ALA A 629 -21.49 22.62 -26.24
C ALA A 629 -20.12 22.29 -25.64
N ASP A 630 -20.08 21.81 -24.38
CA ASP A 630 -18.82 21.37 -23.75
C ASP A 630 -18.28 20.10 -24.41
N ILE A 631 -19.18 19.18 -24.77
CA ILE A 631 -18.83 17.95 -25.49
C ILE A 631 -18.33 18.27 -26.91
N ASP A 632 -19.06 19.16 -27.60
CA ASP A 632 -18.71 19.61 -28.96
C ASP A 632 -17.33 20.30 -28.96
N HIS A 633 -17.06 21.12 -27.94
CA HIS A 633 -15.76 21.78 -27.76
C HIS A 633 -14.61 20.77 -27.53
N LEU A 634 -14.83 19.73 -26.74
CA LEU A 634 -13.84 18.65 -26.57
C LEU A 634 -13.59 17.91 -27.90
N SER A 635 -14.65 17.62 -28.65
CA SER A 635 -14.60 16.93 -29.94
C SER A 635 -13.90 17.78 -31.01
N GLU A 636 -14.12 19.11 -31.00
CA GLU A 636 -13.47 20.07 -31.90
C GLU A 636 -11.94 19.99 -31.79
N GLY A 637 -11.38 19.85 -30.57
CA GLY A 637 -9.95 19.77 -30.39
C GLY A 637 -9.32 18.58 -31.15
N LEU A 638 -9.94 17.40 -31.12
CA LEU A 638 -9.46 16.25 -31.89
C LEU A 638 -9.64 16.45 -33.39
N SER A 639 -10.78 17.00 -33.81
CA SER A 639 -11.12 17.25 -35.21
C SER A 639 -10.13 18.20 -35.88
N LYS A 640 -9.64 19.24 -35.17
CA LYS A 640 -8.64 20.20 -35.66
C LYS A 640 -7.34 19.55 -36.12
N VAL A 641 -6.96 18.43 -35.49
CA VAL A 641 -5.72 17.69 -35.79
C VAL A 641 -5.97 16.37 -36.49
N GLY A 642 -7.19 16.13 -37.00
CA GLY A 642 -7.56 14.96 -37.78
C GLY A 642 -7.57 13.64 -36.98
N LEU A 643 -7.76 13.69 -35.68
CA LEU A 643 -7.89 12.52 -34.81
C LEU A 643 -9.35 12.06 -34.72
N PRO A 644 -9.59 10.74 -34.44
CA PRO A 644 -10.95 10.21 -34.32
C PRO A 644 -11.72 10.86 -33.15
N VAL A 645 -12.98 11.22 -33.44
CA VAL A 645 -13.92 11.83 -32.47
C VAL A 645 -14.95 10.80 -32.01
#